data_c108ec8ee151fef3c6f745fc420a1c8f
#
_entry.id   c108ec8ee151fef3c6f745fc420a1c8f
#
_cell.length_a   1.000
_cell.length_b   1.000
_cell.length_c   1.000
_cell.angle_alpha   90.00
_cell.angle_beta   90.00
_cell.angle_gamma   90.00
#
_symmetry.space_group_name_H-M   'P 1'
#
loop_
_entity.id
_entity.type
_entity.pdbx_description
1 polymer ?
#
loop_
_entity_poly.entity_id
_entity_poly.type
_entity_poly.pdbx_seq_one_letter_code
_entity_poly.pdbx_strand_id
1 'polypeptide(L)'
;MALASKPKRPRRTPPARSCLGPVADLESHLPSEWWRKLFNALYVKTDGDVVENAENTRRDVDFIVSAAAVQPHSHILDLCCGQGRHCLELARRGFRNVTGVDRSRYLVRLARKRAQAEGLPVVFKEGDARNPRLNEASFDCVAIMGNSFGYFSNPKDDEKVLATVGKLLRPSGQIVLDITDGAYMADHFERRSWEWIDEHHFVCRERSISHDRERLISREVIVNDETGVIADQFYAERLYTRASITKLLERCGFRNIRHHGTTEALSDRDQDLGMMARRLLIGADAPQLPARRPRGKMRQIDLTVVMGDPRLPDAVKLNGQFNAEDHETIRRLKDALAELPSYKVRYLDNHATLERDLSELKTDLVFNLCDEGFNNDPFKELHVPAMLEMLEIPYTGAAPGALAMCYDKGLVRAVAQSLDVAVPLETYVRPGDQGATLPSVFPALLKPNTGDSSQGITKEAVVHDERSLIDYLGRLRSQFPRRGVLVQEYLTGAEYSVSLIGNPDQGLRALPILEVDFSRLQEGLPRILGYESKWEPESPYWTQVRYIESQLPDHIQQQLIESSTRLFERLGCRDYARFDFRADARGEIKLLEVNPNPGWCWDGKLNLMAGFQGMRYAELLAQILSAAEERLGIHAKLHAAAAAAQISSQART
;
A
#
# COMPACT_ATOMS: atom_id res chain seq x y z
N MET A 1 2.55 -60.13 -6.39
CA MET A 1 3.21 -59.06 -7.15
C MET A 1 3.08 -57.77 -6.34
N ALA A 2 4.18 -57.40 -5.67
CA ALA A 2 4.21 -56.21 -4.81
C ALA A 2 4.60 -55.00 -5.69
N LEU A 3 3.78 -53.93 -5.66
CA LEU A 3 4.06 -52.67 -6.33
C LEU A 3 5.15 -51.92 -5.55
N ALA A 4 6.32 -51.80 -6.17
CA ALA A 4 7.43 -51.02 -5.62
C ALA A 4 7.07 -49.51 -5.58
N SER A 5 7.13 -48.94 -4.41
CA SER A 5 6.97 -47.46 -4.20
C SER A 5 8.19 -46.74 -4.80
N LYS A 6 7.95 -45.75 -5.65
CA LYS A 6 8.98 -44.84 -6.18
C LYS A 6 9.61 -44.06 -5.02
N PRO A 7 10.94 -43.89 -4.98
CA PRO A 7 11.61 -43.10 -3.96
C PRO A 7 11.20 -41.62 -4.07
N LYS A 8 10.79 -41.02 -2.94
CA LYS A 8 10.55 -39.58 -2.84
C LYS A 8 11.87 -38.83 -3.12
N ARG A 9 11.88 -37.92 -4.09
CA ARG A 9 13.00 -37.01 -4.33
C ARG A 9 13.27 -36.21 -3.03
N PRO A 10 14.55 -36.07 -2.63
CA PRO A 10 14.88 -35.25 -1.48
C PRO A 10 14.42 -33.80 -1.72
N ARG A 11 13.72 -33.23 -0.75
CA ARG A 11 13.40 -31.81 -0.72
C ARG A 11 14.73 -31.04 -0.78
N ARG A 12 14.93 -30.19 -1.78
CA ARG A 12 16.05 -29.25 -1.81
C ARG A 12 15.86 -28.30 -0.62
N THR A 13 16.76 -28.38 0.34
CA THR A 13 16.90 -27.38 1.41
C THR A 13 17.20 -26.03 0.75
N PRO A 14 16.47 -24.95 1.10
CA PRO A 14 16.84 -23.63 0.62
C PRO A 14 18.27 -23.32 1.10
N PRO A 15 19.05 -22.54 0.31
CA PRO A 15 20.41 -22.19 0.70
C PRO A 15 20.39 -21.47 2.05
N ALA A 16 21.25 -21.90 2.98
CA ALA A 16 21.43 -21.27 4.28
C ALA A 16 21.73 -19.77 4.09
N ARG A 17 20.99 -18.90 4.76
CA ARG A 17 21.30 -17.46 4.75
C ARG A 17 22.64 -17.26 5.45
N SER A 18 23.50 -16.40 4.89
CA SER A 18 24.78 -16.04 5.51
C SER A 18 24.54 -15.07 6.66
N CYS A 19 25.14 -15.35 7.82
CA CYS A 19 25.24 -14.38 8.91
C CYS A 19 26.38 -13.39 8.61
N LEU A 20 26.22 -12.13 9.04
CA LEU A 20 27.24 -11.08 8.87
C LEU A 20 28.53 -11.30 9.68
N GLY A 21 28.66 -12.34 10.48
CA GLY A 21 29.81 -12.52 11.35
C GLY A 21 29.89 -11.44 12.47
N PRO A 22 31.06 -11.19 13.05
CA PRO A 22 31.24 -10.15 14.07
C PRO A 22 31.00 -8.75 13.49
N VAL A 23 30.14 -7.96 14.16
CA VAL A 23 29.82 -6.58 13.80
C VAL A 23 30.40 -5.66 14.86
N ALA A 24 31.28 -4.74 14.45
CA ALA A 24 31.94 -3.81 15.38
C ALA A 24 30.99 -2.66 15.81
N ASP A 25 30.11 -2.23 14.92
CA ASP A 25 29.13 -1.16 15.14
C ASP A 25 27.75 -1.61 14.70
N LEU A 26 26.87 -1.92 15.65
CA LEU A 26 25.50 -2.39 15.35
C LEU A 26 24.67 -1.31 14.68
N GLU A 27 24.86 -0.03 15.04
CA GLU A 27 24.07 1.07 14.52
C GLU A 27 24.25 1.26 13.01
N SER A 28 25.47 1.03 12.49
CA SER A 28 25.75 1.14 11.05
C SER A 28 24.99 0.13 10.19
N HIS A 29 24.47 -0.95 10.78
CA HIS A 29 23.69 -1.99 10.11
C HIS A 29 22.19 -1.87 10.34
N LEU A 30 21.73 -0.87 11.13
CA LEU A 30 20.33 -0.69 11.46
C LEU A 30 19.57 -0.11 10.26
N PRO A 31 18.61 -0.85 9.65
CA PRO A 31 17.79 -0.30 8.59
C PRO A 31 16.90 0.85 9.12
N SER A 32 16.72 1.91 8.34
CA SER A 32 15.92 3.08 8.74
C SER A 32 14.47 2.75 9.09
N GLU A 33 13.91 1.72 8.47
CA GLU A 33 12.52 1.27 8.65
C GLU A 33 12.46 -0.21 9.07
N TRP A 34 13.37 -0.65 9.92
CA TRP A 34 13.47 -2.03 10.41
C TRP A 34 12.13 -2.56 10.95
N TRP A 35 11.33 -1.71 11.59
CA TRP A 35 10.02 -2.04 12.17
C TRP A 35 8.97 -2.49 11.14
N ARG A 36 9.21 -2.24 9.84
CA ARG A 36 8.33 -2.73 8.76
C ARG A 36 8.45 -4.23 8.52
N LYS A 37 9.58 -4.83 8.85
CA LYS A 37 9.91 -6.23 8.51
C LYS A 37 9.99 -7.13 9.74
N LEU A 38 10.27 -6.58 10.91
CA LEU A 38 10.51 -7.34 12.14
C LEU A 38 9.26 -8.12 12.59
N PHE A 39 8.09 -7.47 12.60
CA PHE A 39 6.87 -8.00 13.20
C PHE A 39 6.14 -8.98 12.25
N ASN A 40 6.62 -10.21 12.18
CA ASN A 40 6.16 -11.28 11.30
C ASN A 40 5.99 -12.62 12.07
N ALA A 41 5.88 -13.75 11.36
CA ALA A 41 5.75 -15.06 11.99
C ALA A 41 6.95 -15.45 12.88
N LEU A 42 8.14 -14.98 12.52
CA LEU A 42 9.36 -15.27 13.28
C LEU A 42 9.35 -14.51 14.60
N TYR A 43 8.92 -13.26 14.62
CA TYR A 43 8.70 -12.48 15.83
C TYR A 43 7.75 -13.19 16.81
N VAL A 44 6.61 -13.67 16.34
CA VAL A 44 5.68 -14.42 17.23
C VAL A 44 6.32 -15.69 17.77
N LYS A 45 7.29 -16.27 17.07
CA LYS A 45 8.04 -17.44 17.53
C LYS A 45 9.11 -17.08 18.55
N THR A 46 9.89 -16.02 18.32
CA THR A 46 10.98 -15.61 19.20
C THR A 46 10.50 -15.01 20.51
N ASP A 47 9.49 -14.14 20.42
CA ASP A 47 8.96 -13.39 21.56
C ASP A 47 7.66 -13.99 22.12
N GLY A 48 7.20 -15.12 21.57
CA GLY A 48 5.94 -15.77 21.92
C GLY A 48 5.77 -16.04 23.41
N ASP A 49 6.83 -16.41 24.08
CA ASP A 49 6.86 -16.65 25.53
C ASP A 49 6.34 -15.45 26.36
N VAL A 50 6.62 -14.23 25.91
CA VAL A 50 6.16 -13.00 26.55
C VAL A 50 4.84 -12.50 25.95
N VAL A 51 4.75 -12.43 24.62
CA VAL A 51 3.62 -11.79 23.93
C VAL A 51 2.40 -12.69 23.78
N GLU A 52 2.54 -14.00 23.96
CA GLU A 52 1.44 -14.97 23.99
C GLU A 52 1.10 -15.41 25.44
N ASN A 53 1.83 -14.92 26.43
CA ASN A 53 1.58 -15.24 27.84
C ASN A 53 0.24 -14.64 28.29
N ALA A 54 -0.66 -15.52 28.75
CA ALA A 54 -2.01 -15.12 29.15
C ALA A 54 -2.02 -14.26 30.41
N GLU A 55 -1.09 -14.49 31.35
CA GLU A 55 -1.00 -13.73 32.59
C GLU A 55 -0.48 -12.30 32.31
N ASN A 56 0.56 -12.15 31.49
CA ASN A 56 1.01 -10.84 31.02
C ASN A 56 -0.15 -10.07 30.38
N THR A 57 -0.92 -10.74 29.51
CA THR A 57 -2.06 -10.11 28.83
C THR A 57 -3.14 -9.66 29.82
N ARG A 58 -3.47 -10.49 30.85
CA ARG A 58 -4.47 -10.10 31.86
C ARG A 58 -4.01 -8.90 32.67
N ARG A 59 -2.75 -8.89 33.12
CA ARG A 59 -2.16 -7.77 33.88
C ARG A 59 -2.12 -6.48 33.07
N ASP A 60 -1.75 -6.55 31.79
CA ASP A 60 -1.73 -5.40 30.89
C ASP A 60 -3.15 -4.82 30.71
N VAL A 61 -4.17 -5.68 30.56
CA VAL A 61 -5.56 -5.24 30.43
C VAL A 61 -6.12 -4.71 31.75
N ASP A 62 -5.75 -5.27 32.90
CA ASP A 62 -6.09 -4.71 34.23
C ASP A 62 -5.54 -3.29 34.36
N PHE A 63 -4.33 -3.05 33.90
CA PHE A 63 -3.74 -1.73 33.87
C PHE A 63 -4.51 -0.78 32.95
N ILE A 64 -4.83 -1.17 31.71
CA ILE A 64 -5.62 -0.34 30.79
C ILE A 64 -6.96 0.07 31.43
N VAL A 65 -7.68 -0.90 31.99
CA VAL A 65 -9.01 -0.69 32.58
C VAL A 65 -8.95 0.24 33.80
N SER A 66 -7.97 0.03 34.67
CA SER A 66 -7.84 0.82 35.90
C SER A 66 -7.30 2.24 35.64
N ALA A 67 -6.25 2.35 34.80
CA ALA A 67 -5.59 3.65 34.53
C ALA A 67 -6.48 4.63 33.76
N ALA A 68 -7.26 4.11 32.81
CA ALA A 68 -8.20 4.93 32.01
C ALA A 68 -9.64 4.89 32.53
N ALA A 69 -9.93 4.18 33.61
CA ALA A 69 -11.27 4.04 34.20
C ALA A 69 -12.38 3.70 33.18
N VAL A 70 -12.04 2.90 32.16
CA VAL A 70 -12.94 2.55 31.05
C VAL A 70 -14.05 1.60 31.51
N GLN A 71 -15.20 1.73 30.88
CA GLN A 71 -16.40 0.93 31.13
C GLN A 71 -16.70 0.02 29.93
N PRO A 72 -17.53 -1.04 30.07
CA PRO A 72 -17.83 -1.96 28.96
C PRO A 72 -18.36 -1.31 27.67
N HIS A 73 -18.93 -0.13 27.75
CA HIS A 73 -19.42 0.65 26.61
C HIS A 73 -18.41 1.67 26.06
N SER A 74 -17.25 1.85 26.71
CA SER A 74 -16.20 2.76 26.27
C SER A 74 -15.61 2.33 24.92
N HIS A 75 -15.26 3.29 24.10
CA HIS A 75 -14.55 3.07 22.84
C HIS A 75 -13.04 3.05 23.11
N ILE A 76 -12.42 1.90 22.91
CA ILE A 76 -11.00 1.66 23.21
C ILE A 76 -10.26 1.39 21.91
N LEU A 77 -9.14 2.07 21.70
CA LEU A 77 -8.18 1.82 20.64
C LEU A 77 -6.90 1.22 21.24
N ASP A 78 -6.52 0.03 20.79
CA ASP A 78 -5.18 -0.54 20.99
C ASP A 78 -4.35 -0.20 19.76
N LEU A 79 -3.46 0.78 19.88
CA LEU A 79 -2.62 1.28 18.80
C LEU A 79 -1.28 0.56 18.84
N CYS A 80 -0.87 -0.05 17.73
CA CYS A 80 0.19 -1.06 17.62
C CYS A 80 -0.20 -2.38 18.32
N CYS A 81 -1.41 -2.86 18.03
CA CYS A 81 -2.04 -3.99 18.74
C CYS A 81 -1.41 -5.37 18.48
N GLY A 82 -0.47 -5.47 17.52
CA GLY A 82 0.15 -6.73 17.13
C GLY A 82 -0.88 -7.79 16.74
N GLN A 83 -0.75 -8.99 17.29
CA GLN A 83 -1.67 -10.12 17.11
C GLN A 83 -2.98 -9.99 17.93
N GLY A 84 -3.23 -8.83 18.51
CA GLY A 84 -4.51 -8.46 19.11
C GLY A 84 -4.75 -8.98 20.53
N ARG A 85 -3.73 -9.39 21.28
CA ARG A 85 -3.88 -10.03 22.60
C ARG A 85 -4.70 -9.18 23.59
N HIS A 86 -4.43 -7.88 23.68
CA HIS A 86 -5.17 -6.97 24.57
C HIS A 86 -6.60 -6.73 24.09
N CYS A 87 -6.79 -6.53 22.79
CA CYS A 87 -8.12 -6.35 22.19
C CYS A 87 -9.03 -7.57 22.44
N LEU A 88 -8.49 -8.78 22.25
CA LEU A 88 -9.25 -10.02 22.47
C LEU A 88 -9.61 -10.18 23.93
N GLU A 89 -8.66 -9.94 24.85
CA GLU A 89 -8.91 -10.02 26.28
C GLU A 89 -9.94 -8.98 26.75
N LEU A 90 -9.87 -7.71 26.27
CA LEU A 90 -10.89 -6.71 26.53
C LEU A 90 -12.27 -7.20 26.08
N ALA A 91 -12.37 -7.77 24.88
CA ALA A 91 -13.63 -8.28 24.36
C ALA A 91 -14.18 -9.46 25.18
N ARG A 92 -13.32 -10.40 25.63
CA ARG A 92 -13.69 -11.49 26.55
C ARG A 92 -14.25 -10.96 27.87
N ARG A 93 -13.75 -9.81 28.36
CA ARG A 93 -14.27 -9.12 29.56
C ARG A 93 -15.53 -8.28 29.30
N GLY A 94 -16.11 -8.34 28.09
CA GLY A 94 -17.38 -7.70 27.76
C GLY A 94 -17.28 -6.27 27.20
N PHE A 95 -16.08 -5.78 26.88
CA PHE A 95 -15.94 -4.50 26.17
C PHE A 95 -16.35 -4.67 24.70
N ARG A 96 -17.34 -3.87 24.24
CA ARG A 96 -17.99 -4.07 22.94
C ARG A 96 -17.42 -3.19 21.82
N ASN A 97 -16.74 -2.12 22.15
CA ASN A 97 -16.26 -1.11 21.20
C ASN A 97 -14.72 -1.07 21.17
N VAL A 98 -14.11 -2.22 20.87
CA VAL A 98 -12.66 -2.38 20.84
C VAL A 98 -12.17 -2.35 19.39
N THR A 99 -11.20 -1.49 19.12
CA THR A 99 -10.52 -1.38 17.83
C THR A 99 -9.03 -1.62 18.03
N GLY A 100 -8.44 -2.48 17.24
CA GLY A 100 -6.98 -2.69 17.16
C GLY A 100 -6.44 -2.16 15.84
N VAL A 101 -5.31 -1.45 15.90
CA VAL A 101 -4.59 -1.01 14.70
C VAL A 101 -3.15 -1.46 14.82
N ASP A 102 -2.64 -2.11 13.79
CA ASP A 102 -1.22 -2.45 13.65
C ASP A 102 -0.76 -2.29 12.20
N ARG A 103 0.52 -2.02 12.03
CA ARG A 103 1.10 -1.93 10.71
C ARG A 103 1.37 -3.28 10.07
N SER A 104 1.68 -4.30 10.88
CA SER A 104 1.96 -5.63 10.39
C SER A 104 0.70 -6.31 9.88
N ARG A 105 0.64 -6.46 8.55
CA ARG A 105 -0.43 -7.20 7.88
C ARG A 105 -0.56 -8.63 8.40
N TYR A 106 0.58 -9.28 8.69
CA TYR A 106 0.61 -10.63 9.24
C TYR A 106 -0.08 -10.69 10.60
N LEU A 107 0.31 -9.80 11.53
CA LEU A 107 -0.24 -9.80 12.89
C LEU A 107 -1.72 -9.42 12.88
N VAL A 108 -2.14 -8.44 12.06
CA VAL A 108 -3.56 -8.07 11.92
C VAL A 108 -4.40 -9.23 11.39
N ARG A 109 -3.89 -9.99 10.40
CA ARG A 109 -4.58 -11.20 9.92
C ARG A 109 -4.71 -12.26 11.02
N LEU A 110 -3.64 -12.47 11.81
CA LEU A 110 -3.67 -13.38 12.93
C LEU A 110 -4.69 -12.95 13.99
N ALA A 111 -4.74 -11.66 14.32
CA ALA A 111 -5.71 -11.08 15.24
C ALA A 111 -7.15 -11.28 14.76
N ARG A 112 -7.43 -11.01 13.49
CA ARG A 112 -8.76 -11.25 12.88
C ARG A 112 -9.17 -12.71 12.93
N LYS A 113 -8.24 -13.62 12.60
CA LYS A 113 -8.50 -15.08 12.67
C LYS A 113 -8.86 -15.52 14.08
N ARG A 114 -8.17 -15.00 15.11
CA ARG A 114 -8.45 -15.30 16.51
C ARG A 114 -9.80 -14.75 16.95
N ALA A 115 -10.10 -13.49 16.63
CA ALA A 115 -11.40 -12.87 16.94
C ALA A 115 -12.56 -13.67 16.31
N GLN A 116 -12.41 -14.07 15.04
CA GLN A 116 -13.42 -14.86 14.35
C GLN A 116 -13.61 -16.24 14.99
N ALA A 117 -12.52 -16.92 15.37
CA ALA A 117 -12.58 -18.24 16.00
C ALA A 117 -13.31 -18.22 17.36
N GLU A 118 -13.25 -17.11 18.09
CA GLU A 118 -13.89 -16.92 19.39
C GLU A 118 -15.22 -16.15 19.29
N GLY A 119 -15.64 -15.71 18.11
CA GLY A 119 -16.88 -14.91 17.91
C GLY A 119 -16.84 -13.53 18.59
N LEU A 120 -15.64 -12.93 18.77
CA LEU A 120 -15.48 -11.68 19.48
C LEU A 120 -15.69 -10.46 18.55
N PRO A 121 -16.44 -9.42 18.99
CA PRO A 121 -16.79 -8.26 18.18
C PRO A 121 -15.66 -7.20 18.15
N VAL A 122 -14.44 -7.58 17.76
CA VAL A 122 -13.29 -6.68 17.69
C VAL A 122 -13.04 -6.26 16.25
N VAL A 123 -12.78 -4.97 16.04
CA VAL A 123 -12.42 -4.43 14.73
C VAL A 123 -10.91 -4.29 14.63
N PHE A 124 -10.27 -5.02 13.71
CA PHE A 124 -8.84 -4.89 13.45
C PHE A 124 -8.58 -4.22 12.10
N LYS A 125 -7.70 -3.21 12.10
CA LYS A 125 -7.29 -2.45 10.91
C LYS A 125 -5.78 -2.46 10.74
N GLU A 126 -5.32 -2.52 9.48
CA GLU A 126 -3.93 -2.25 9.14
C GLU A 126 -3.72 -0.74 9.05
N GLY A 127 -2.70 -0.20 9.73
CA GLY A 127 -2.47 1.24 9.75
C GLY A 127 -1.16 1.64 10.43
N ASP A 128 -0.62 2.79 10.03
CA ASP A 128 0.55 3.41 10.67
C ASP A 128 0.12 4.24 11.87
N ALA A 129 0.78 4.08 13.01
CA ALA A 129 0.45 4.79 14.26
C ALA A 129 0.53 6.33 14.11
N ARG A 130 1.34 6.83 13.18
CA ARG A 130 1.44 8.26 12.86
C ARG A 130 0.21 8.79 12.12
N ASN A 131 -0.55 7.92 11.44
CA ASN A 131 -1.78 8.25 10.73
C ASN A 131 -2.66 6.98 10.54
N PRO A 132 -3.34 6.49 11.57
CA PRO A 132 -4.11 5.25 11.52
C PRO A 132 -5.45 5.37 10.75
N ARG A 133 -5.73 6.54 10.16
CA ARG A 133 -6.96 6.84 9.39
C ARG A 133 -8.25 6.49 10.14
N LEU A 134 -8.33 6.98 11.37
CA LEU A 134 -9.49 6.85 12.24
C LEU A 134 -10.13 8.23 12.46
N ASN A 135 -11.42 8.23 12.83
CA ASN A 135 -12.13 9.47 13.11
C ASN A 135 -11.59 10.17 14.36
N GLU A 136 -11.41 11.48 14.30
CA GLU A 136 -11.03 12.31 15.46
C GLU A 136 -12.09 12.25 16.55
N ALA A 137 -11.67 12.42 17.82
CA ALA A 137 -12.53 12.48 19.00
C ALA A 137 -13.50 11.28 19.12
N SER A 138 -13.02 10.08 18.77
CA SER A 138 -13.84 8.86 18.72
C SER A 138 -13.60 7.90 19.88
N PHE A 139 -12.47 8.03 20.59
CA PHE A 139 -12.06 7.07 21.60
C PHE A 139 -12.04 7.67 23.01
N ASP A 140 -12.49 6.88 23.98
CA ASP A 140 -12.40 7.19 25.41
C ASP A 140 -11.02 6.82 25.96
N CYS A 141 -10.38 5.80 25.37
CA CYS A 141 -9.03 5.35 25.69
C CYS A 141 -8.26 5.01 24.44
N VAL A 142 -7.00 5.43 24.37
CA VAL A 142 -6.01 4.91 23.43
C VAL A 142 -4.86 4.28 24.23
N ALA A 143 -4.65 2.99 24.03
CA ALA A 143 -3.57 2.23 24.65
C ALA A 143 -2.45 1.98 23.63
N ILE A 144 -1.19 2.16 24.04
CA ILE A 144 0.00 1.72 23.32
C ILE A 144 0.78 0.86 24.29
N MET A 145 0.70 -0.45 24.10
CA MET A 145 1.14 -1.45 25.07
C MET A 145 2.29 -2.31 24.55
N GLY A 146 2.94 -3.05 25.45
CA GLY A 146 3.98 -4.01 25.10
C GLY A 146 5.20 -3.36 24.45
N ASN A 147 5.60 -2.20 24.95
CA ASN A 147 6.77 -1.45 24.46
C ASN A 147 6.68 -1.08 22.95
N SER A 148 5.50 -0.76 22.46
CA SER A 148 5.27 -0.45 21.03
C SER A 148 5.45 1.02 20.69
N PHE A 149 6.27 1.77 21.41
CA PHE A 149 6.54 3.20 21.22
C PHE A 149 8.04 3.51 21.25
N GLY A 150 8.50 4.45 20.39
CA GLY A 150 9.92 4.84 20.35
C GLY A 150 10.75 4.11 19.28
N TYR A 151 10.11 3.53 18.26
CA TYR A 151 10.77 2.76 17.20
C TYR A 151 11.35 3.60 16.06
N PHE A 152 10.91 4.86 15.93
CA PHE A 152 11.31 5.68 14.80
C PHE A 152 12.72 6.27 14.97
N SER A 153 13.47 6.33 13.88
CA SER A 153 14.79 6.95 13.86
C SER A 153 14.70 8.46 14.18
N ASN A 154 13.67 9.14 13.63
CA ASN A 154 13.41 10.54 13.89
C ASN A 154 12.49 10.72 15.10
N PRO A 155 12.92 11.39 16.19
CA PRO A 155 12.08 11.63 17.37
C PRO A 155 10.82 12.45 17.09
N LYS A 156 10.78 13.23 16.00
CA LYS A 156 9.58 13.92 15.55
C LYS A 156 8.45 12.98 15.12
N ASP A 157 8.77 11.75 14.75
CA ASP A 157 7.75 10.77 14.42
C ASP A 157 7.06 10.21 15.67
N ASP A 158 7.77 10.11 16.79
CA ASP A 158 7.18 9.81 18.09
C ASP A 158 6.22 10.94 18.52
N GLU A 159 6.59 12.20 18.30
CA GLU A 159 5.70 13.37 18.51
C GLU A 159 4.44 13.30 17.62
N LYS A 160 4.58 12.88 16.35
CA LYS A 160 3.43 12.69 15.45
C LYS A 160 2.46 11.62 15.96
N VAL A 161 2.98 10.51 16.50
CA VAL A 161 2.12 9.46 17.10
C VAL A 161 1.31 10.06 18.24
N LEU A 162 1.94 10.74 19.19
CA LEU A 162 1.24 11.35 20.32
C LEU A 162 0.26 12.45 19.89
N ALA A 163 0.64 13.32 18.94
CA ALA A 163 -0.26 14.32 18.40
C ALA A 163 -1.48 13.68 17.70
N THR A 164 -1.29 12.56 17.03
CA THR A 164 -2.37 11.78 16.41
C THR A 164 -3.28 11.19 17.49
N VAL A 165 -2.71 10.57 18.52
CA VAL A 165 -3.48 10.06 19.67
C VAL A 165 -4.31 11.17 20.31
N GLY A 166 -3.74 12.37 20.52
CA GLY A 166 -4.45 13.52 21.06
C GLY A 166 -5.67 13.93 20.22
N LYS A 167 -5.59 13.79 18.88
CA LYS A 167 -6.74 14.04 17.97
C LYS A 167 -7.80 12.94 18.04
N LEU A 168 -7.39 11.69 18.20
CA LEU A 168 -8.29 10.54 18.24
C LEU A 168 -9.08 10.45 19.55
N LEU A 169 -8.50 10.94 20.65
CA LEU A 169 -9.15 10.96 21.95
C LEU A 169 -10.30 11.96 22.01
N ARG A 170 -11.35 11.59 22.71
CA ARG A 170 -12.40 12.50 23.16
C ARG A 170 -11.83 13.52 24.17
N PRO A 171 -12.47 14.67 24.39
CA PRO A 171 -11.95 15.69 25.33
C PRO A 171 -11.71 15.17 26.76
N SER A 172 -12.47 14.17 27.20
CA SER A 172 -12.32 13.46 28.48
C SER A 172 -11.56 12.14 28.37
N GLY A 173 -11.04 11.82 27.18
CA GLY A 173 -10.35 10.56 26.93
C GLY A 173 -8.95 10.52 27.52
N GLN A 174 -8.37 9.34 27.59
CA GLN A 174 -7.06 9.11 28.19
C GLN A 174 -6.16 8.28 27.29
N ILE A 175 -4.86 8.57 27.32
CA ILE A 175 -3.82 7.70 26.78
C ILE A 175 -3.26 6.81 27.89
N VAL A 176 -2.99 5.56 27.57
CA VAL A 176 -2.28 4.61 28.41
C VAL A 176 -1.05 4.13 27.64
N LEU A 177 0.12 4.24 28.25
CA LEU A 177 1.39 3.85 27.67
C LEU A 177 2.08 2.80 28.55
N ASP A 178 2.66 1.81 27.90
CA ASP A 178 3.52 0.80 28.48
C ASP A 178 4.80 0.73 27.63
N ILE A 179 5.87 1.33 28.15
CA ILE A 179 7.15 1.50 27.44
C ILE A 179 8.32 1.04 28.31
N THR A 180 9.41 0.65 27.68
CA THR A 180 10.67 0.33 28.36
C THR A 180 11.11 1.44 29.32
N ASP A 181 11.59 1.09 30.52
CA ASP A 181 12.29 2.02 31.42
C ASP A 181 13.69 2.29 30.88
N GLY A 182 13.82 3.35 30.09
CA GLY A 182 15.07 3.69 29.41
C GLY A 182 16.21 4.00 30.37
N ALA A 183 15.94 4.51 31.58
CA ALA A 183 16.98 4.73 32.58
C ALA A 183 17.53 3.40 33.10
N TYR A 184 16.65 2.45 33.41
CA TYR A 184 17.04 1.12 33.83
C TYR A 184 17.82 0.38 32.72
N MET A 185 17.28 0.38 31.50
CA MET A 185 17.90 -0.34 30.38
C MET A 185 19.27 0.20 29.98
N ALA A 186 19.49 1.52 30.08
CA ALA A 186 20.80 2.11 29.79
C ALA A 186 21.94 1.52 30.64
N ASP A 187 21.62 1.11 31.87
CA ASP A 187 22.60 0.60 32.85
C ASP A 187 22.59 -0.92 32.99
N HIS A 188 21.51 -1.62 32.58
CA HIS A 188 21.29 -3.04 32.91
C HIS A 188 21.06 -3.94 31.68
N PHE A 189 21.23 -3.47 30.44
CA PHE A 189 21.06 -4.35 29.27
C PHE A 189 22.20 -5.37 29.15
N GLU A 190 21.84 -6.59 28.82
CA GLU A 190 22.81 -7.63 28.49
C GLU A 190 23.41 -7.38 27.11
N ARG A 191 24.74 -7.19 27.04
CA ARG A 191 25.44 -6.95 25.76
C ARG A 191 25.37 -8.12 24.81
N ARG A 192 25.34 -9.34 25.33
CA ARG A 192 25.23 -10.59 24.59
C ARG A 192 24.46 -11.58 25.38
N SER A 193 23.45 -12.15 24.78
CA SER A 193 22.65 -13.23 25.32
C SER A 193 22.34 -14.27 24.26
N TRP A 194 21.98 -15.44 24.66
CA TRP A 194 21.44 -16.46 23.77
C TRP A 194 20.49 -17.35 24.54
N GLU A 195 19.50 -17.92 23.83
CA GLU A 195 18.53 -18.81 24.44
C GLU A 195 17.96 -19.78 23.40
N TRP A 196 17.50 -20.94 23.86
CA TRP A 196 16.65 -21.83 23.08
C TRP A 196 15.21 -21.28 23.04
N ILE A 197 14.64 -21.17 21.81
CA ILE A 197 13.24 -20.80 21.62
C ILE A 197 12.35 -22.04 21.70
N ASP A 198 12.80 -23.13 21.06
CA ASP A 198 12.18 -24.45 21.02
C ASP A 198 13.26 -25.54 20.80
N GLU A 199 12.85 -26.79 20.59
CA GLU A 199 13.75 -27.93 20.40
C GLU A 199 14.76 -27.78 19.26
N HIS A 200 14.47 -26.92 18.26
CA HIS A 200 15.28 -26.76 17.04
C HIS A 200 15.75 -25.33 16.79
N HIS A 201 15.31 -24.36 17.56
CA HIS A 201 15.64 -22.95 17.30
C HIS A 201 16.26 -22.30 18.51
N PHE A 202 17.35 -21.56 18.28
CA PHE A 202 17.92 -20.67 19.27
C PHE A 202 18.17 -19.29 18.67
N VAL A 203 18.24 -18.29 19.54
CA VAL A 203 18.52 -16.91 19.18
C VAL A 203 19.76 -16.42 19.90
N CYS A 204 20.64 -15.73 19.17
CA CYS A 204 21.77 -14.99 19.74
C CYS A 204 21.45 -13.50 19.60
N ARG A 205 21.60 -12.74 20.69
CA ARG A 205 21.37 -11.30 20.71
C ARG A 205 22.67 -10.56 21.02
N GLU A 206 22.92 -9.48 20.31
CA GLU A 206 23.96 -8.50 20.61
C GLU A 206 23.32 -7.13 20.74
N ARG A 207 23.72 -6.34 21.73
CA ARG A 207 23.17 -5.01 21.99
C ARG A 207 24.27 -3.97 22.24
N SER A 208 24.00 -2.74 21.82
CA SER A 208 24.81 -1.56 22.10
C SER A 208 23.95 -0.30 22.20
N ILE A 209 24.42 0.68 22.95
CA ILE A 209 23.81 2.01 22.94
C ILE A 209 24.22 2.71 21.66
N SER A 210 23.29 3.44 21.02
CA SER A 210 23.52 4.27 19.86
C SER A 210 24.56 5.38 20.13
N HIS A 211 25.16 5.95 19.06
CA HIS A 211 26.15 6.99 19.18
C HIS A 211 25.63 8.26 19.89
N ASP A 212 24.37 8.60 19.69
CA ASP A 212 23.67 9.71 20.38
C ASP A 212 23.24 9.36 21.82
N ARG A 213 23.40 8.10 22.22
CA ARG A 213 23.01 7.55 23.54
C ARG A 213 21.49 7.59 23.80
N GLU A 214 20.68 7.77 22.78
CA GLU A 214 19.23 7.85 22.92
C GLU A 214 18.50 6.54 22.67
N ARG A 215 19.18 5.56 22.02
CA ARG A 215 18.55 4.29 21.62
C ARG A 215 19.38 3.09 22.07
N LEU A 216 18.71 1.97 22.33
CA LEU A 216 19.33 0.66 22.42
C LEU A 216 19.20 -0.02 21.06
N ILE A 217 20.34 -0.37 20.47
CA ILE A 217 20.41 -1.09 19.19
C ILE A 217 20.57 -2.57 19.51
N SER A 218 19.75 -3.40 18.92
CA SER A 218 19.76 -4.86 19.07
C SER A 218 19.98 -5.53 17.72
N ARG A 219 20.79 -6.57 17.73
CA ARG A 219 20.93 -7.53 16.64
C ARG A 219 20.43 -8.87 17.12
N GLU A 220 19.63 -9.55 16.32
CA GLU A 220 19.21 -10.94 16.55
C GLU A 220 19.65 -11.83 15.41
N VAL A 221 20.38 -12.90 15.75
CA VAL A 221 20.70 -13.99 14.83
C VAL A 221 19.90 -15.20 15.27
N ILE A 222 18.95 -15.61 14.45
CA ILE A 222 18.06 -16.75 14.74
C ILE A 222 18.55 -17.93 13.93
N VAL A 223 18.77 -19.04 14.59
CA VAL A 223 19.37 -20.24 14.02
C VAL A 223 18.45 -21.44 14.27
N ASN A 224 18.30 -22.26 13.25
CA ASN A 224 17.75 -23.60 13.38
C ASN A 224 18.90 -24.61 13.32
N ASP A 225 18.92 -25.59 14.22
CA ASP A 225 20.01 -26.56 14.37
C ASP A 225 20.24 -27.45 13.15
N GLU A 226 19.19 -27.68 12.33
CA GLU A 226 19.27 -28.49 11.11
C GLU A 226 19.58 -27.66 9.86
N THR A 227 19.01 -26.46 9.74
CA THR A 227 19.01 -25.66 8.51
C THR A 227 19.93 -24.43 8.54
N GLY A 228 20.51 -24.13 9.69
CA GLY A 228 21.42 -23.01 9.90
C GLY A 228 20.71 -21.67 10.14
N VAL A 229 21.34 -20.56 9.77
CA VAL A 229 20.83 -19.21 10.04
C VAL A 229 19.52 -18.96 9.27
N ILE A 230 18.46 -18.62 10.02
CA ILE A 230 17.14 -18.25 9.48
C ILE A 230 17.05 -16.75 9.25
N ALA A 231 17.53 -15.95 10.22
CA ALA A 231 17.51 -14.51 10.16
C ALA A 231 18.73 -13.91 10.85
N ASP A 232 19.18 -12.76 10.35
CA ASP A 232 20.14 -11.87 10.99
C ASP A 232 19.55 -10.47 10.83
N GLN A 233 18.98 -9.92 11.91
CA GLN A 233 18.13 -8.74 11.88
C GLN A 233 18.54 -7.73 12.94
N PHE A 234 18.32 -6.44 12.62
CA PHE A 234 18.67 -5.32 13.48
C PHE A 234 17.43 -4.49 13.78
N TYR A 235 17.30 -4.05 15.02
CA TYR A 235 16.22 -3.17 15.46
C TYR A 235 16.72 -2.23 16.57
N ALA A 236 15.94 -1.21 16.88
CA ALA A 236 16.31 -0.24 17.88
C ALA A 236 15.07 0.37 18.55
N GLU A 237 15.22 0.76 19.79
CA GLU A 237 14.19 1.42 20.58
C GLU A 237 14.76 2.62 21.31
N ARG A 238 13.97 3.69 21.38
CA ARG A 238 14.35 4.90 22.08
C ARG A 238 14.17 4.71 23.59
N LEU A 239 15.22 5.04 24.33
CA LEU A 239 15.29 4.89 25.78
C LEU A 239 14.63 6.09 26.48
N TYR A 240 13.31 6.09 26.53
CA TYR A 240 12.57 7.11 27.29
C TYR A 240 12.72 6.88 28.77
N THR A 241 13.18 7.91 29.49
CA THR A 241 13.12 7.99 30.96
C THR A 241 11.77 8.56 31.40
N ARG A 242 11.40 8.41 32.67
CA ARG A 242 10.21 9.07 33.25
C ARG A 242 10.17 10.56 32.91
N ALA A 243 11.29 11.26 33.06
CA ALA A 243 11.37 12.68 32.82
C ALA A 243 11.21 13.03 31.33
N SER A 244 11.86 12.29 30.42
CA SER A 244 11.81 12.57 28.98
C SER A 244 10.45 12.28 28.37
N ILE A 245 9.78 11.16 28.76
CA ILE A 245 8.44 10.86 28.27
C ILE A 245 7.39 11.83 28.82
N THR A 246 7.52 12.26 30.07
CA THR A 246 6.65 13.30 30.64
C THR A 246 6.74 14.59 29.83
N LYS A 247 7.96 15.10 29.60
CA LYS A 247 8.18 16.29 28.78
C LYS A 247 7.62 16.13 27.36
N LEU A 248 7.73 14.94 26.76
CA LEU A 248 7.20 14.67 25.43
C LEU A 248 5.67 14.74 25.43
N LEU A 249 5.01 14.12 26.40
CA LEU A 249 3.55 14.16 26.57
C LEU A 249 3.07 15.60 26.81
N GLU A 250 3.75 16.38 27.68
CA GLU A 250 3.45 17.79 27.93
C GLU A 250 3.55 18.64 26.66
N ARG A 251 4.62 18.47 25.87
CA ARG A 251 4.78 19.17 24.58
C ARG A 251 3.67 18.84 23.60
N CYS A 252 3.17 17.61 23.62
CA CYS A 252 2.02 17.18 22.82
C CYS A 252 0.68 17.61 23.40
N GLY A 253 0.67 18.35 24.54
CA GLY A 253 -0.52 18.92 25.15
C GLY A 253 -1.29 17.99 26.08
N PHE A 254 -0.80 16.79 26.38
CA PHE A 254 -1.39 15.87 27.37
C PHE A 254 -1.27 16.47 28.78
N ARG A 255 -2.24 16.15 29.63
CA ARG A 255 -2.36 16.71 30.98
C ARG A 255 -2.47 15.61 32.02
N ASN A 256 -2.31 16.01 33.30
CA ASN A 256 -2.49 15.11 34.44
C ASN A 256 -1.72 13.78 34.22
N ILE A 257 -0.44 13.87 33.85
CA ILE A 257 0.40 12.71 33.56
C ILE A 257 0.65 11.97 34.88
N ARG A 258 0.29 10.68 34.90
CA ARG A 258 0.37 9.81 36.06
C ARG A 258 1.32 8.66 35.78
N HIS A 259 2.28 8.43 36.64
CA HIS A 259 3.15 7.26 36.62
C HIS A 259 2.60 6.21 37.58
N HIS A 260 2.19 5.08 37.07
CA HIS A 260 1.58 3.98 37.83
C HIS A 260 2.61 2.93 38.31
N GLY A 261 3.88 3.27 38.23
CA GLY A 261 4.97 2.36 38.62
C GLY A 261 5.66 1.71 37.44
N THR A 262 6.25 0.55 37.73
CA THR A 262 6.92 -0.31 36.75
C THR A 262 6.31 -1.69 36.76
N THR A 263 6.46 -2.42 35.64
CA THR A 263 6.08 -3.82 35.52
C THR A 263 7.20 -4.61 34.83
N GLU A 264 7.24 -5.90 35.09
CA GLU A 264 8.15 -6.84 34.46
C GLU A 264 7.33 -7.91 33.75
N ALA A 265 7.77 -8.35 32.57
CA ALA A 265 7.12 -9.43 31.88
C ALA A 265 7.40 -10.77 32.56
N LEU A 266 6.41 -11.66 32.59
CA LEU A 266 6.59 -13.04 32.97
C LEU A 266 7.10 -13.84 31.77
N SER A 267 8.02 -14.74 31.98
CA SER A 267 8.58 -15.66 30.99
C SER A 267 8.76 -17.04 31.62
N ASP A 268 8.45 -18.07 30.85
CA ASP A 268 8.61 -19.47 31.27
C ASP A 268 9.98 -20.02 30.83
N ARG A 269 10.76 -19.29 30.02
CA ARG A 269 12.04 -19.75 29.45
C ARG A 269 13.28 -19.28 30.19
N ASP A 270 13.16 -18.58 31.32
CA ASP A 270 14.32 -17.99 32.02
C ASP A 270 15.27 -17.24 31.08
N GLN A 271 14.68 -16.43 30.21
CA GLN A 271 15.36 -15.73 29.14
C GLN A 271 15.76 -14.29 29.51
N ASP A 272 16.69 -13.73 28.74
CA ASP A 272 16.93 -12.30 28.75
C ASP A 272 15.72 -11.55 28.14
N LEU A 273 14.92 -10.95 29.00
CA LEU A 273 13.69 -10.22 28.62
C LEU A 273 13.96 -8.93 27.83
N GLY A 274 15.23 -8.50 27.74
CA GLY A 274 15.61 -7.29 27.04
C GLY A 274 14.76 -6.10 27.48
N MET A 275 14.13 -5.43 26.55
CA MET A 275 13.31 -4.26 26.80
C MET A 275 11.98 -4.53 27.51
N MET A 276 11.61 -5.77 27.65
CA MET A 276 10.45 -6.20 28.45
C MET A 276 10.81 -6.46 29.93
N ALA A 277 12.09 -6.41 30.29
CA ALA A 277 12.56 -6.66 31.65
C ALA A 277 11.98 -5.66 32.66
N ARG A 278 11.92 -4.38 32.28
CA ARG A 278 11.32 -3.34 33.12
C ARG A 278 10.65 -2.27 32.27
N ARG A 279 9.35 -2.09 32.48
CA ARG A 279 8.53 -1.16 31.71
C ARG A 279 7.87 -0.11 32.60
N LEU A 280 7.78 1.12 32.10
CA LEU A 280 7.07 2.23 32.74
C LEU A 280 5.59 2.20 32.35
N LEU A 281 4.71 2.26 33.32
CA LEU A 281 3.27 2.35 33.15
C LEU A 281 2.81 3.80 33.35
N ILE A 282 2.20 4.41 32.32
CA ILE A 282 1.88 5.83 32.28
C ILE A 282 0.45 6.02 31.78
N GLY A 283 -0.30 6.88 32.48
CA GLY A 283 -1.60 7.39 32.04
C GLY A 283 -1.56 8.90 31.89
N ALA A 284 -2.27 9.46 30.93
CA ALA A 284 -2.44 10.90 30.81
C ALA A 284 -3.79 11.27 30.21
N ASP A 285 -4.32 12.43 30.57
CA ASP A 285 -5.57 12.93 30.03
C ASP A 285 -5.32 13.59 28.66
N ALA A 286 -6.29 13.47 27.77
CA ALA A 286 -6.25 14.07 26.44
C ALA A 286 -5.87 15.57 26.49
N PRO A 287 -5.20 16.09 25.47
CA PRO A 287 -4.98 17.51 25.32
C PRO A 287 -6.30 18.28 25.42
N GLN A 288 -6.29 19.42 26.11
CA GLN A 288 -7.39 20.39 25.91
C GLN A 288 -7.21 20.97 24.51
N LEU A 289 -7.86 20.35 23.55
CA LEU A 289 -8.08 21.05 22.30
C LEU A 289 -8.78 22.36 22.68
N PRO A 290 -8.27 23.54 22.24
CA PRO A 290 -9.02 24.76 22.41
C PRO A 290 -10.45 24.48 21.96
N ALA A 291 -11.45 24.82 22.77
CA ALA A 291 -12.85 24.54 22.48
C ALA A 291 -13.08 24.80 21.02
N ARG A 292 -13.40 23.77 20.27
CA ARG A 292 -13.61 23.85 18.82
C ARG A 292 -14.62 24.98 18.65
N ARG A 293 -14.14 26.19 18.25
CA ARG A 293 -15.06 27.16 17.68
C ARG A 293 -15.85 26.37 16.66
N PRO A 294 -17.20 26.42 16.65
CA PRO A 294 -18.01 25.69 15.71
C PRO A 294 -17.33 25.86 14.36
N ARG A 295 -16.87 24.78 13.74
CA ARG A 295 -16.20 24.81 12.44
C ARG A 295 -17.14 25.60 11.55
N GLY A 296 -16.78 26.87 11.27
CA GLY A 296 -17.36 27.52 10.11
C GLY A 296 -17.26 26.50 9.00
N LYS A 297 -18.35 26.23 8.27
CA LYS A 297 -18.40 25.19 7.22
C LYS A 297 -17.03 25.18 6.55
N MET A 298 -16.27 24.09 6.70
CA MET A 298 -14.97 23.97 6.02
C MET A 298 -15.28 24.28 4.56
N ARG A 299 -14.57 25.24 3.98
CA ARG A 299 -14.71 25.54 2.56
C ARG A 299 -14.54 24.23 1.82
N GLN A 300 -15.53 23.87 1.01
CA GLN A 300 -15.39 22.75 0.12
C GLN A 300 -14.21 23.00 -0.84
N ILE A 301 -13.52 21.95 -1.20
CA ILE A 301 -12.47 21.99 -2.22
C ILE A 301 -13.18 22.20 -3.56
N ASP A 302 -12.85 23.27 -4.28
CA ASP A 302 -13.31 23.47 -5.65
C ASP A 302 -12.58 22.47 -6.55
N LEU A 303 -13.26 21.38 -6.92
CA LEU A 303 -12.74 20.26 -7.72
C LEU A 303 -13.23 20.38 -9.16
N THR A 304 -12.31 20.40 -10.11
CA THR A 304 -12.64 20.35 -11.53
C THR A 304 -12.25 19.01 -12.12
N VAL A 305 -13.18 18.30 -12.72
CA VAL A 305 -12.97 17.01 -13.40
C VAL A 305 -12.77 17.27 -14.88
N VAL A 306 -11.63 16.88 -15.43
CA VAL A 306 -11.33 16.93 -16.87
C VAL A 306 -11.49 15.54 -17.46
N MET A 307 -12.27 15.42 -18.54
CA MET A 307 -12.62 14.15 -19.20
C MET A 307 -12.50 14.28 -20.71
N GLY A 308 -12.56 13.17 -21.45
CA GLY A 308 -12.68 13.15 -22.89
C GLY A 308 -13.92 13.91 -23.40
N ASP A 309 -13.91 14.31 -24.66
CA ASP A 309 -14.98 15.08 -25.28
C ASP A 309 -15.98 14.17 -26.00
N PRO A 310 -17.21 13.98 -25.48
CA PRO A 310 -18.18 13.07 -26.10
C PRO A 310 -18.69 13.52 -27.46
N ARG A 311 -18.37 14.75 -27.89
CA ARG A 311 -18.77 15.31 -29.19
C ARG A 311 -17.77 15.02 -30.29
N LEU A 312 -16.56 14.64 -29.94
CA LEU A 312 -15.48 14.34 -30.87
C LEU A 312 -15.44 12.84 -31.20
N PRO A 313 -14.97 12.50 -32.41
CA PRO A 313 -14.68 11.10 -32.73
C PRO A 313 -13.55 10.57 -31.80
N ASP A 314 -13.61 9.26 -31.53
CA ASP A 314 -12.62 8.56 -30.73
C ASP A 314 -12.25 7.24 -31.42
N ALA A 315 -11.01 7.15 -31.89
CA ALA A 315 -10.53 6.00 -32.68
C ALA A 315 -10.43 4.69 -31.85
N VAL A 316 -10.53 4.79 -30.53
CA VAL A 316 -10.46 3.62 -29.63
C VAL A 316 -11.84 3.04 -29.35
N LYS A 317 -12.88 3.89 -29.34
CA LYS A 317 -14.24 3.48 -29.00
C LYS A 317 -14.95 2.76 -30.14
N LEU A 318 -15.96 1.96 -29.78
CA LEU A 318 -16.78 1.24 -30.76
C LEU A 318 -17.44 2.21 -31.74
N ASN A 319 -17.29 1.94 -33.05
CA ASN A 319 -17.75 2.81 -34.12
C ASN A 319 -17.16 4.24 -34.15
N GLY A 320 -16.05 4.43 -33.43
CA GLY A 320 -15.36 5.73 -33.40
C GLY A 320 -16.09 6.85 -32.65
N GLN A 321 -17.02 6.52 -31.76
CA GLN A 321 -17.85 7.51 -31.05
C GLN A 321 -18.21 7.00 -29.65
N PHE A 322 -18.51 7.95 -28.75
CA PHE A 322 -19.08 7.63 -27.44
C PHE A 322 -20.44 6.96 -27.60
N ASN A 323 -20.65 5.86 -26.90
CA ASN A 323 -21.85 5.05 -26.93
C ASN A 323 -22.66 5.15 -25.62
N ALA A 324 -23.72 4.36 -25.46
CA ALA A 324 -24.57 4.37 -24.27
C ALA A 324 -23.83 3.91 -23.00
N GLU A 325 -22.86 3.00 -23.11
CA GLU A 325 -22.05 2.52 -21.98
C GLU A 325 -21.08 3.60 -21.50
N ASP A 326 -20.45 4.34 -22.43
CA ASP A 326 -19.60 5.48 -22.09
C ASP A 326 -20.38 6.56 -21.33
N HIS A 327 -21.58 6.89 -21.79
CA HIS A 327 -22.45 7.84 -21.11
C HIS A 327 -22.90 7.34 -19.72
N GLU A 328 -23.18 6.05 -19.58
CA GLU A 328 -23.49 5.45 -18.29
C GLU A 328 -22.30 5.54 -17.32
N THR A 329 -21.08 5.29 -17.80
CA THR A 329 -19.85 5.43 -17.03
C THR A 329 -19.66 6.86 -16.52
N ILE A 330 -19.86 7.87 -17.39
CA ILE A 330 -19.81 9.27 -17.00
C ILE A 330 -20.90 9.61 -15.97
N ARG A 331 -22.11 9.08 -16.14
CA ARG A 331 -23.21 9.28 -15.18
C ARG A 331 -22.83 8.72 -13.80
N ARG A 332 -22.36 7.48 -13.74
CA ARG A 332 -21.95 6.83 -12.49
C ARG A 332 -20.78 7.53 -11.79
N LEU A 333 -19.84 8.07 -12.57
CA LEU A 333 -18.78 8.93 -12.01
C LEU A 333 -19.37 10.15 -11.32
N LYS A 334 -20.31 10.86 -12.01
CA LYS A 334 -20.95 12.06 -11.46
C LYS A 334 -21.74 11.74 -10.20
N ASP A 335 -22.47 10.63 -10.18
CA ASP A 335 -23.23 10.15 -9.02
C ASP A 335 -22.28 9.85 -7.85
N ALA A 336 -21.17 9.13 -8.08
CA ALA A 336 -20.19 8.80 -7.04
C ALA A 336 -19.49 10.04 -6.47
N LEU A 337 -19.12 11.01 -7.31
CA LEU A 337 -18.51 12.26 -6.85
C LEU A 337 -19.51 13.14 -6.07
N ALA A 338 -20.80 13.07 -6.39
CA ALA A 338 -21.85 13.77 -5.63
C ALA A 338 -22.04 13.23 -4.21
N GLU A 339 -21.64 11.97 -3.93
CA GLU A 339 -21.61 11.41 -2.58
C GLU A 339 -20.50 12.01 -1.69
N LEU A 340 -19.55 12.80 -2.25
CA LEU A 340 -18.40 13.33 -1.56
C LEU A 340 -18.62 14.80 -1.13
N PRO A 341 -19.15 15.06 0.07
CA PRO A 341 -19.58 16.40 0.49
C PRO A 341 -18.42 17.39 0.72
N SER A 342 -17.18 16.91 0.72
CA SER A 342 -15.98 17.74 0.87
C SER A 342 -15.63 18.52 -0.39
N TYR A 343 -16.22 18.18 -1.52
CA TYR A 343 -15.91 18.77 -2.82
C TYR A 343 -17.09 19.52 -3.41
N LYS A 344 -16.77 20.60 -4.08
CA LYS A 344 -17.67 21.29 -5.03
C LYS A 344 -17.18 20.98 -6.43
N VAL A 345 -17.91 20.08 -7.12
CA VAL A 345 -17.44 19.48 -8.38
C VAL A 345 -17.93 20.27 -9.60
N ARG A 346 -17.02 20.48 -10.55
CA ARG A 346 -17.27 21.00 -11.88
C ARG A 346 -16.69 20.03 -12.90
N TYR A 347 -17.26 20.00 -14.12
CA TYR A 347 -16.82 19.11 -15.19
C TYR A 347 -16.41 19.92 -16.43
N LEU A 348 -15.28 19.58 -17.04
CA LEU A 348 -14.79 20.10 -18.30
C LEU A 348 -14.58 18.91 -19.26
N ASP A 349 -15.40 18.88 -20.30
CA ASP A 349 -15.39 17.85 -21.33
C ASP A 349 -15.44 18.44 -22.74
N ASN A 350 -15.26 19.77 -22.91
CA ASN A 350 -15.24 20.44 -24.21
C ASN A 350 -13.82 20.81 -24.60
N HIS A 351 -13.19 19.98 -25.42
CA HIS A 351 -11.80 20.18 -25.81
C HIS A 351 -11.58 21.39 -26.74
N ALA A 352 -12.61 21.85 -27.43
CA ALA A 352 -12.52 23.07 -28.24
C ALA A 352 -12.31 24.35 -27.41
N THR A 353 -12.71 24.34 -26.15
CA THR A 353 -12.56 25.48 -25.22
C THR A 353 -11.68 25.18 -24.03
N LEU A 354 -11.14 23.95 -23.92
CA LEU A 354 -10.48 23.46 -22.72
C LEU A 354 -9.30 24.34 -22.28
N GLU A 355 -8.45 24.78 -23.19
CA GLU A 355 -7.29 25.65 -22.89
C GLU A 355 -7.74 26.97 -22.25
N ARG A 356 -8.73 27.64 -22.86
CA ARG A 356 -9.29 28.88 -22.34
C ARG A 356 -9.96 28.64 -20.99
N ASP A 357 -10.80 27.61 -20.92
CA ASP A 357 -11.56 27.31 -19.70
C ASP A 357 -10.63 26.97 -18.53
N LEU A 358 -9.49 26.29 -18.76
CA LEU A 358 -8.47 26.05 -17.77
C LEU A 358 -7.69 27.32 -17.39
N SER A 359 -7.37 28.20 -18.37
CA SER A 359 -6.62 29.43 -18.08
C SER A 359 -7.42 30.44 -17.24
N GLU A 360 -8.74 30.45 -17.37
CA GLU A 360 -9.67 31.27 -16.59
C GLU A 360 -10.13 30.61 -15.27
N LEU A 361 -9.74 29.37 -15.06
CA LEU A 361 -10.25 28.50 -13.99
C LEU A 361 -9.75 28.91 -12.60
N LYS A 362 -10.68 29.07 -11.67
CA LYS A 362 -10.39 29.08 -10.23
C LYS A 362 -10.79 27.73 -9.65
N THR A 363 -9.81 26.89 -9.41
CA THR A 363 -9.98 25.55 -8.81
C THR A 363 -8.87 25.27 -7.79
N ASP A 364 -9.16 24.46 -6.79
CA ASP A 364 -8.16 24.04 -5.82
C ASP A 364 -7.43 22.78 -6.32
N LEU A 365 -8.12 21.94 -7.13
CA LEU A 365 -7.59 20.68 -7.65
C LEU A 365 -8.30 20.30 -8.94
N VAL A 366 -7.55 19.82 -9.92
CA VAL A 366 -8.11 19.14 -11.11
C VAL A 366 -8.02 17.64 -10.92
N PHE A 367 -9.15 16.94 -11.04
CA PHE A 367 -9.19 15.49 -11.20
C PHE A 367 -9.05 15.18 -12.68
N ASN A 368 -7.83 14.82 -13.09
CA ASN A 368 -7.54 14.48 -14.48
C ASN A 368 -7.97 13.03 -14.77
N LEU A 369 -9.08 12.87 -15.45
CA LEU A 369 -9.66 11.60 -15.89
C LEU A 369 -9.74 11.51 -17.43
N CYS A 370 -8.96 12.33 -18.14
CA CYS A 370 -8.93 12.38 -19.60
C CYS A 370 -7.98 11.32 -20.17
N ASP A 371 -8.33 10.06 -20.02
CA ASP A 371 -7.61 8.91 -20.57
C ASP A 371 -7.81 8.72 -22.08
N GLU A 372 -8.84 9.37 -22.68
CA GLU A 372 -8.97 9.49 -24.12
C GLU A 372 -7.91 10.40 -24.77
N GLY A 373 -7.26 11.26 -23.98
CA GLY A 373 -6.31 12.26 -24.44
C GLY A 373 -6.95 13.52 -25.01
N PHE A 374 -6.15 14.57 -25.22
CA PHE A 374 -6.63 15.83 -25.77
C PHE A 374 -7.19 15.65 -27.19
N ASN A 375 -8.41 16.11 -27.43
CA ASN A 375 -9.20 15.88 -28.65
C ASN A 375 -9.49 14.40 -28.94
N ASN A 376 -9.61 13.58 -27.90
CA ASN A 376 -9.77 12.12 -27.96
C ASN A 376 -8.71 11.43 -28.81
N ASP A 377 -7.51 11.97 -28.80
CA ASP A 377 -6.34 11.39 -29.42
C ASP A 377 -5.48 10.71 -28.33
N PRO A 378 -5.43 9.39 -28.25
CA PRO A 378 -4.71 8.68 -27.17
C PRO A 378 -3.22 9.01 -27.16
N PHE A 379 -2.63 9.49 -28.26
CA PHE A 379 -1.25 9.98 -28.27
C PHE A 379 -1.07 11.35 -27.59
N LYS A 380 -2.18 12.00 -27.27
CA LYS A 380 -2.22 13.29 -26.58
C LYS A 380 -2.72 13.21 -25.15
N GLU A 381 -2.73 12.03 -24.54
CA GLU A 381 -3.06 11.86 -23.12
C GLU A 381 -2.16 12.74 -22.24
N LEU A 382 -0.85 12.73 -22.50
CA LEU A 382 0.13 13.52 -21.77
C LEU A 382 -0.04 15.05 -21.95
N HIS A 383 -0.77 15.52 -22.97
CA HIS A 383 -0.91 16.96 -23.25
C HIS A 383 -1.82 17.65 -22.23
N VAL A 384 -2.83 16.96 -21.69
CA VAL A 384 -3.70 17.52 -20.65
C VAL A 384 -2.90 17.82 -19.38
N PRO A 385 -2.16 16.89 -18.76
CA PRO A 385 -1.34 17.23 -17.61
C PRO A 385 -0.20 18.20 -17.93
N ALA A 386 0.35 18.22 -19.18
CA ALA A 386 1.33 19.22 -19.57
C ALA A 386 0.73 20.63 -19.58
N MET A 387 -0.49 20.78 -20.08
CA MET A 387 -1.23 22.05 -20.03
C MET A 387 -1.49 22.49 -18.59
N LEU A 388 -1.89 21.57 -17.73
CA LEU A 388 -2.09 21.85 -16.28
C LEU A 388 -0.81 22.31 -15.60
N GLU A 389 0.33 21.68 -15.91
CA GLU A 389 1.64 22.11 -15.38
C GLU A 389 2.06 23.50 -15.90
N MET A 390 1.84 23.78 -17.18
CA MET A 390 2.13 25.13 -17.76
C MET A 390 1.27 26.24 -17.12
N LEU A 391 0.06 25.91 -16.70
CA LEU A 391 -0.87 26.82 -16.04
C LEU A 391 -0.74 26.80 -14.50
N GLU A 392 0.21 26.05 -13.97
CA GLU A 392 0.43 25.88 -12.52
C GLU A 392 -0.82 25.40 -11.75
N ILE A 393 -1.69 24.63 -12.40
CA ILE A 393 -2.92 24.10 -11.83
C ILE A 393 -2.62 22.76 -11.15
N PRO A 394 -2.93 22.59 -9.84
CA PRO A 394 -2.78 21.32 -9.15
C PRO A 394 -3.69 20.24 -9.74
N TYR A 395 -3.18 19.02 -9.96
CA TYR A 395 -3.95 17.94 -10.55
C TYR A 395 -3.57 16.55 -10.01
N THR A 396 -4.46 15.57 -10.22
CA THR A 396 -4.28 14.17 -9.86
C THR A 396 -3.59 13.38 -10.97
N GLY A 397 -2.92 12.30 -10.58
CA GLY A 397 -2.35 11.31 -11.49
C GLY A 397 -0.98 11.67 -12.03
N ALA A 398 -0.58 10.93 -13.05
CA ALA A 398 0.77 10.94 -13.58
C ALA A 398 1.17 12.25 -14.26
N ALA A 399 2.45 12.61 -14.11
CA ALA A 399 3.07 13.70 -14.86
C ALA A 399 3.23 13.34 -16.34
N PRO A 400 3.35 14.34 -17.24
CA PRO A 400 3.57 14.11 -18.67
C PRO A 400 4.75 13.17 -18.96
N GLY A 401 5.84 13.29 -18.20
CA GLY A 401 7.02 12.45 -18.36
C GLY A 401 6.76 10.98 -18.02
N ALA A 402 5.99 10.70 -16.96
CA ALA A 402 5.61 9.34 -16.58
C ALA A 402 4.68 8.71 -17.63
N LEU A 403 3.69 9.46 -18.14
CA LEU A 403 2.82 9.02 -19.23
C LEU A 403 3.61 8.67 -20.49
N ALA A 404 4.52 9.57 -20.91
CA ALA A 404 5.36 9.34 -22.09
C ALA A 404 6.23 8.06 -21.96
N MET A 405 6.83 7.83 -20.79
CA MET A 405 7.63 6.63 -20.54
C MET A 405 6.77 5.36 -20.52
N CYS A 406 5.65 5.37 -19.81
CA CYS A 406 4.80 4.20 -19.68
C CYS A 406 4.06 3.84 -20.96
N TYR A 407 3.90 4.78 -21.88
CA TYR A 407 3.31 4.55 -23.19
C TYR A 407 4.19 3.70 -24.11
N ASP A 408 5.51 3.69 -23.87
CA ASP A 408 6.49 2.86 -24.60
C ASP A 408 6.78 1.59 -23.77
N LYS A 409 6.20 0.46 -24.21
CA LYS A 409 6.32 -0.84 -23.51
C LYS A 409 7.77 -1.36 -23.47
N GLY A 410 8.56 -1.07 -24.53
CA GLY A 410 9.97 -1.44 -24.58
C GLY A 410 10.81 -0.66 -23.56
N LEU A 411 10.53 0.65 -23.35
CA LEU A 411 11.17 1.44 -22.31
C LEU A 411 10.79 0.97 -20.91
N VAL A 412 9.51 0.72 -20.66
CA VAL A 412 9.05 0.14 -19.37
C VAL A 412 9.77 -1.16 -19.08
N ARG A 413 9.91 -2.04 -20.08
CA ARG A 413 10.65 -3.29 -19.94
C ARG A 413 12.11 -3.06 -19.55
N ALA A 414 12.81 -2.12 -20.21
CA ALA A 414 14.20 -1.81 -19.90
C ALA A 414 14.37 -1.28 -18.47
N VAL A 415 13.44 -0.44 -18.01
CA VAL A 415 13.40 0.05 -16.62
C VAL A 415 13.16 -1.12 -15.66
N ALA A 416 12.21 -2.01 -15.95
CA ALA A 416 11.91 -3.17 -15.13
C ALA A 416 13.14 -4.09 -14.98
N GLN A 417 13.86 -4.36 -16.07
CA GLN A 417 15.11 -5.13 -16.03
C GLN A 417 16.17 -4.48 -15.14
N SER A 418 16.31 -3.15 -15.19
CA SER A 418 17.27 -2.42 -14.34
C SER A 418 16.94 -2.48 -12.84
N LEU A 419 15.73 -2.92 -12.51
CA LEU A 419 15.23 -3.10 -11.15
C LEU A 419 15.10 -4.59 -10.77
N ASP A 420 15.67 -5.52 -11.52
CA ASP A 420 15.55 -6.96 -11.32
C ASP A 420 14.08 -7.44 -11.28
N VAL A 421 13.20 -6.80 -12.04
CA VAL A 421 11.83 -7.24 -12.25
C VAL A 421 11.79 -8.11 -13.50
N ALA A 422 11.29 -9.34 -13.37
CA ALA A 422 11.21 -10.27 -14.48
C ALA A 422 10.31 -9.73 -15.60
N VAL A 423 10.78 -9.88 -16.84
CA VAL A 423 10.09 -9.41 -18.06
C VAL A 423 10.15 -10.48 -19.14
N PRO A 424 9.19 -10.49 -20.10
CA PRO A 424 9.21 -11.42 -21.20
C PRO A 424 10.46 -11.28 -22.09
N LEU A 425 10.86 -12.36 -22.72
CA LEU A 425 11.80 -12.30 -23.85
C LEU A 425 11.14 -11.52 -24.99
N GLU A 426 11.88 -10.58 -25.58
CA GLU A 426 11.31 -9.65 -26.54
C GLU A 426 12.29 -9.26 -27.64
N THR A 427 11.76 -9.11 -28.85
CA THR A 427 12.44 -8.48 -29.98
C THR A 427 11.65 -7.25 -30.41
N TYR A 428 12.33 -6.11 -30.56
CA TYR A 428 11.73 -4.88 -31.08
C TYR A 428 11.96 -4.75 -32.58
N VAL A 429 10.89 -4.67 -33.33
CA VAL A 429 10.88 -4.45 -34.79
C VAL A 429 10.56 -2.99 -35.07
N ARG A 430 11.50 -2.25 -35.69
CA ARG A 430 11.33 -0.82 -35.99
C ARG A 430 10.32 -0.59 -37.10
N PRO A 431 9.65 0.57 -37.12
CA PRO A 431 8.90 0.97 -38.30
C PRO A 431 9.82 0.99 -39.55
N GLY A 432 9.39 0.35 -40.63
CA GLY A 432 10.12 0.32 -41.91
C GLY A 432 11.22 -0.73 -42.02
N ASP A 433 11.55 -1.49 -40.97
CA ASP A 433 12.48 -2.61 -41.08
C ASP A 433 11.95 -3.63 -42.10
N GLN A 434 12.75 -3.92 -43.14
CA GLN A 434 12.39 -4.89 -44.16
C GLN A 434 12.65 -6.35 -43.70
N GLY A 435 13.61 -6.57 -42.80
CA GLY A 435 13.90 -7.82 -42.16
C GLY A 435 13.63 -7.76 -40.66
N ALA A 436 13.00 -8.78 -40.10
CA ALA A 436 12.88 -8.94 -38.67
C ALA A 436 13.87 -9.99 -38.20
N THR A 437 14.63 -9.71 -37.17
CA THR A 437 15.28 -10.76 -36.39
C THR A 437 14.15 -11.51 -35.69
N LEU A 438 13.90 -12.73 -36.14
CA LEU A 438 12.82 -13.54 -35.58
C LEU A 438 13.16 -13.95 -34.15
N PRO A 439 12.18 -14.00 -33.26
CA PRO A 439 12.42 -14.52 -31.92
C PRO A 439 12.76 -15.99 -32.01
N SER A 440 13.68 -16.43 -31.15
CA SER A 440 14.03 -17.86 -31.05
C SER A 440 12.98 -18.70 -30.30
N VAL A 441 11.86 -18.07 -29.87
CA VAL A 441 10.87 -18.71 -29.00
C VAL A 441 9.48 -18.60 -29.60
N PHE A 442 8.83 -19.74 -29.79
CA PHE A 442 7.41 -19.85 -30.10
C PHE A 442 6.69 -20.69 -29.03
N PRO A 443 5.40 -20.44 -28.77
CA PRO A 443 4.59 -19.40 -29.40
C PRO A 443 5.02 -17.98 -28.96
N ALA A 444 4.80 -17.00 -29.84
CA ALA A 444 5.10 -15.61 -29.63
C ALA A 444 3.83 -14.74 -29.71
N LEU A 445 3.83 -13.60 -29.01
CA LEU A 445 2.77 -12.59 -29.06
C LEU A 445 3.29 -11.33 -29.76
N LEU A 446 2.60 -10.88 -30.81
CA LEU A 446 2.89 -9.61 -31.47
C LEU A 446 1.97 -8.53 -30.98
N LYS A 447 2.55 -7.37 -30.62
CA LYS A 447 1.78 -6.20 -30.24
C LYS A 447 2.49 -4.90 -30.65
N PRO A 448 1.75 -3.79 -30.88
CA PRO A 448 2.37 -2.48 -31.04
C PRO A 448 3.19 -2.11 -29.79
N ASN A 449 4.38 -1.53 -29.98
CA ASN A 449 5.21 -1.05 -28.87
C ASN A 449 4.53 0.09 -28.09
N THR A 450 3.86 0.99 -28.82
CA THR A 450 3.15 2.13 -28.25
C THR A 450 1.65 1.97 -28.47
N GLY A 451 0.88 2.43 -27.51
CA GLY A 451 -0.58 2.38 -27.57
C GLY A 451 -1.20 1.68 -26.37
N ASP A 452 -2.46 1.92 -26.18
CA ASP A 452 -3.29 1.38 -25.11
C ASP A 452 -4.53 0.64 -25.69
N SER A 453 -5.44 0.19 -24.81
CA SER A 453 -6.73 -0.42 -25.14
C SER A 453 -6.65 -1.67 -26.03
N SER A 454 -5.55 -2.41 -25.97
CA SER A 454 -5.30 -3.66 -26.74
C SER A 454 -5.39 -3.49 -28.27
N GLN A 455 -5.19 -2.26 -28.80
CA GLN A 455 -5.15 -2.03 -30.23
C GLN A 455 -4.10 -2.91 -30.92
N GLY A 456 -4.51 -3.65 -31.97
CA GLY A 456 -3.61 -4.56 -32.69
C GLY A 456 -3.21 -5.80 -31.91
N ILE A 457 -3.92 -6.18 -30.85
CA ILE A 457 -3.77 -7.44 -30.12
C ILE A 457 -5.09 -8.20 -30.25
N THR A 458 -5.20 -9.02 -31.30
CA THR A 458 -6.35 -9.90 -31.51
C THR A 458 -5.98 -11.34 -31.18
N LYS A 459 -6.90 -12.29 -31.25
CA LYS A 459 -6.62 -13.73 -31.05
C LYS A 459 -5.53 -14.24 -31.99
N GLU A 460 -5.37 -13.66 -33.18
CA GLU A 460 -4.32 -14.00 -34.15
C GLU A 460 -2.94 -13.40 -33.80
N ALA A 461 -2.85 -12.54 -32.76
CA ALA A 461 -1.58 -11.98 -32.30
C ALA A 461 -0.66 -13.02 -31.68
N VAL A 462 -1.21 -14.17 -31.25
CA VAL A 462 -0.43 -15.31 -30.80
C VAL A 462 -0.09 -16.17 -31.99
N VAL A 463 1.21 -16.24 -32.32
CA VAL A 463 1.75 -16.95 -33.51
C VAL A 463 2.61 -18.12 -33.07
N HIS A 464 2.57 -19.20 -33.85
CA HIS A 464 3.20 -20.47 -33.50
C HIS A 464 4.40 -20.83 -34.37
N ASP A 465 4.59 -20.12 -35.48
CA ASP A 465 5.65 -20.33 -36.46
C ASP A 465 6.04 -19.04 -37.19
N GLU A 466 7.10 -19.09 -37.96
CA GLU A 466 7.62 -17.96 -38.73
C GLU A 466 6.63 -17.41 -39.75
N ARG A 467 5.84 -18.27 -40.38
CA ARG A 467 4.88 -17.86 -41.41
C ARG A 467 3.76 -16.99 -40.78
N SER A 468 3.14 -17.51 -39.75
CA SER A 468 2.08 -16.75 -39.01
C SER A 468 2.61 -15.47 -38.42
N LEU A 469 3.89 -15.44 -37.98
CA LEU A 469 4.56 -14.25 -37.49
C LEU A 469 4.71 -13.21 -38.60
N ILE A 470 5.23 -13.59 -39.75
CA ILE A 470 5.45 -12.66 -40.90
C ILE A 470 4.10 -12.10 -41.36
N ASP A 471 3.08 -12.95 -41.49
CA ASP A 471 1.75 -12.55 -41.91
C ASP A 471 1.11 -11.58 -40.95
N TYR A 472 1.21 -11.80 -39.61
CA TYR A 472 0.63 -10.91 -38.61
C TYR A 472 1.44 -9.61 -38.48
N LEU A 473 2.77 -9.68 -38.56
CA LEU A 473 3.65 -8.51 -38.59
C LEU A 473 3.32 -7.59 -39.79
N GLY A 474 3.08 -8.20 -40.96
CA GLY A 474 2.64 -7.48 -42.15
C GLY A 474 1.34 -6.73 -41.93
N ARG A 475 0.35 -7.35 -41.28
CA ARG A 475 -0.92 -6.72 -40.92
C ARG A 475 -0.73 -5.55 -39.94
N LEU A 476 0.05 -5.72 -38.87
CA LEU A 476 0.34 -4.66 -37.91
C LEU A 476 1.05 -3.46 -38.56
N ARG A 477 2.01 -3.71 -39.44
CA ARG A 477 2.71 -2.66 -40.20
C ARG A 477 1.78 -1.88 -41.13
N SER A 478 0.85 -2.57 -41.76
CA SER A 478 -0.17 -1.94 -42.63
C SER A 478 -1.14 -1.10 -41.80
N GLN A 479 -1.57 -1.60 -40.68
CA GLN A 479 -2.52 -0.90 -39.79
C GLN A 479 -1.86 0.25 -39.01
N PHE A 480 -0.60 0.07 -38.61
CA PHE A 480 0.16 1.04 -37.80
C PHE A 480 1.54 1.34 -38.40
N PRO A 481 1.63 1.99 -39.56
CA PRO A 481 2.88 2.09 -40.34
C PRO A 481 3.99 2.89 -39.64
N ARG A 482 3.67 3.66 -38.62
CA ARG A 482 4.62 4.47 -37.86
C ARG A 482 4.95 3.90 -36.47
N ARG A 483 4.37 2.76 -36.09
CA ARG A 483 4.59 2.15 -34.78
C ARG A 483 5.56 0.99 -34.89
N GLY A 484 6.49 0.89 -33.93
CA GLY A 484 7.27 -0.32 -33.74
C GLY A 484 6.40 -1.47 -33.25
N VAL A 485 6.83 -2.70 -33.51
CA VAL A 485 6.16 -3.91 -33.05
C VAL A 485 7.05 -4.67 -32.10
N LEU A 486 6.48 -5.11 -30.99
CA LEU A 486 7.11 -6.03 -30.05
C LEU A 486 6.71 -7.45 -30.42
N VAL A 487 7.71 -8.32 -30.54
CA VAL A 487 7.52 -9.76 -30.68
C VAL A 487 8.00 -10.39 -29.38
N GLN A 488 7.07 -10.78 -28.52
CA GLN A 488 7.36 -11.30 -27.18
C GLN A 488 7.09 -12.79 -27.08
N GLU A 489 7.79 -13.49 -26.18
CA GLU A 489 7.37 -14.83 -25.78
C GLU A 489 5.91 -14.80 -25.30
N TYR A 490 5.11 -15.76 -25.75
CA TYR A 490 3.75 -15.88 -25.25
C TYR A 490 3.72 -16.55 -23.87
N LEU A 491 3.32 -15.81 -22.86
CA LEU A 491 3.20 -16.30 -21.50
C LEU A 491 1.89 -17.07 -21.34
N THR A 492 1.96 -18.33 -20.91
CA THR A 492 0.81 -19.25 -20.90
C THR A 492 0.11 -19.36 -19.54
N GLY A 493 0.71 -18.83 -18.48
CA GLY A 493 0.16 -18.90 -17.13
C GLY A 493 -0.91 -17.85 -16.82
N ALA A 494 -1.26 -17.72 -15.55
CA ALA A 494 -2.25 -16.78 -15.06
C ALA A 494 -1.77 -15.33 -15.20
N GLU A 495 -2.72 -14.42 -15.40
CA GLU A 495 -2.48 -12.97 -15.50
C GLU A 495 -2.97 -12.27 -14.25
N TYR A 496 -2.16 -11.35 -13.73
CA TYR A 496 -2.40 -10.63 -12.48
C TYR A 496 -2.32 -9.14 -12.68
N SER A 497 -3.16 -8.39 -11.95
CA SER A 497 -3.05 -6.93 -11.87
C SER A 497 -2.81 -6.50 -10.42
N VAL A 498 -1.79 -5.67 -10.22
CA VAL A 498 -1.47 -5.01 -8.96
C VAL A 498 -1.78 -3.54 -9.09
N SER A 499 -2.59 -2.98 -8.20
CA SER A 499 -2.84 -1.54 -8.18
C SER A 499 -2.35 -0.93 -6.88
N LEU A 500 -1.68 0.21 -6.99
CA LEU A 500 -1.18 1.00 -5.86
C LEU A 500 -1.90 2.34 -5.82
N ILE A 501 -2.28 2.79 -4.62
CA ILE A 501 -2.86 4.12 -4.36
C ILE A 501 -2.03 4.80 -3.29
N GLY A 502 -1.71 6.07 -3.48
CA GLY A 502 -0.86 6.88 -2.60
C GLY A 502 0.40 7.38 -3.30
N ASN A 503 1.35 7.85 -2.52
CA ASN A 503 2.65 8.33 -3.00
C ASN A 503 3.75 7.77 -2.10
N PRO A 504 5.01 7.61 -2.59
CA PRO A 504 6.10 7.01 -1.82
C PRO A 504 6.33 7.66 -0.46
N ASP A 505 6.38 8.99 -0.41
CA ASP A 505 6.64 9.76 0.82
C ASP A 505 5.50 9.70 1.85
N GLN A 506 4.30 9.28 1.44
CA GLN A 506 3.08 9.28 2.23
C GLN A 506 2.53 7.87 2.50
N GLY A 507 3.17 6.88 1.89
CA GLY A 507 2.82 5.47 1.98
C GLY A 507 1.93 5.01 0.82
N LEU A 508 2.44 4.07 0.04
CA LEU A 508 1.70 3.36 -1.00
C LEU A 508 0.87 2.24 -0.39
N ARG A 509 -0.37 2.11 -0.85
CA ARG A 509 -1.28 1.04 -0.47
C ARG A 509 -1.63 0.21 -1.68
N ALA A 510 -1.40 -1.10 -1.61
CA ALA A 510 -1.86 -2.04 -2.61
C ALA A 510 -3.35 -2.39 -2.38
N LEU A 511 -4.13 -2.43 -3.46
CA LEU A 511 -5.43 -3.08 -3.48
C LEU A 511 -5.23 -4.61 -3.54
N PRO A 512 -6.26 -5.43 -3.18
CA PRO A 512 -6.21 -6.87 -3.41
C PRO A 512 -5.83 -7.18 -4.86
N ILE A 513 -4.93 -8.14 -5.07
CA ILE A 513 -4.45 -8.48 -6.41
C ILE A 513 -5.57 -9.14 -7.20
N LEU A 514 -5.80 -8.67 -8.42
CA LEU A 514 -6.77 -9.24 -9.34
C LEU A 514 -6.09 -10.31 -10.19
N GLU A 515 -6.77 -11.42 -10.39
CA GLU A 515 -6.42 -12.49 -11.32
C GLU A 515 -7.43 -12.55 -12.46
N VAL A 516 -6.94 -12.75 -13.68
CA VAL A 516 -7.78 -12.96 -14.86
C VAL A 516 -8.05 -14.46 -14.99
N ASP A 517 -9.29 -14.84 -14.75
CA ASP A 517 -9.75 -16.22 -14.85
C ASP A 517 -10.20 -16.58 -16.28
N PHE A 518 -9.36 -17.34 -16.96
CA PHE A 518 -9.64 -17.90 -18.29
C PHE A 518 -10.20 -19.33 -18.23
N SER A 519 -10.58 -19.85 -17.07
CA SER A 519 -10.98 -21.26 -16.91
C SER A 519 -12.19 -21.65 -17.74
N ARG A 520 -13.04 -20.69 -18.07
CA ARG A 520 -14.25 -20.88 -18.86
C ARG A 520 -14.10 -20.53 -20.33
N LEU A 521 -12.92 -19.97 -20.71
CA LEU A 521 -12.69 -19.62 -22.11
C LEU A 521 -12.66 -20.87 -22.98
N GLN A 522 -13.36 -20.81 -24.11
CA GLN A 522 -13.48 -21.89 -25.09
C GLN A 522 -12.11 -22.49 -25.42
N GLU A 523 -12.03 -23.80 -25.44
CA GLU A 523 -10.80 -24.54 -25.77
C GLU A 523 -10.29 -24.19 -27.18
N GLY A 524 -8.96 -24.07 -27.31
CA GLY A 524 -8.32 -23.68 -28.57
C GLY A 524 -8.14 -22.19 -28.76
N LEU A 525 -8.78 -21.34 -27.96
CA LEU A 525 -8.52 -19.89 -27.99
C LEU A 525 -7.31 -19.53 -27.13
N PRO A 526 -6.42 -18.62 -27.60
CA PRO A 526 -5.30 -18.16 -26.80
C PRO A 526 -5.81 -17.35 -25.59
N ARG A 527 -5.23 -17.58 -24.42
CA ARG A 527 -5.60 -16.91 -23.17
C ARG A 527 -4.97 -15.52 -23.13
N ILE A 528 -5.61 -14.53 -23.76
CA ILE A 528 -5.15 -13.12 -23.79
C ILE A 528 -6.32 -12.17 -23.53
N LEU A 529 -6.02 -10.98 -23.04
CA LEU A 529 -6.95 -9.85 -23.00
C LEU A 529 -6.69 -8.97 -24.25
N GLY A 530 -7.17 -9.46 -25.39
CA GLY A 530 -7.06 -8.79 -26.67
C GLY A 530 -8.16 -7.75 -26.91
N TYR A 531 -8.23 -7.28 -28.16
CA TYR A 531 -9.25 -6.35 -28.63
C TYR A 531 -10.67 -6.87 -28.38
N GLU A 532 -10.89 -8.18 -28.65
CA GLU A 532 -12.18 -8.83 -28.51
C GLU A 532 -12.72 -8.79 -27.08
N SER A 533 -11.84 -8.80 -26.06
CA SER A 533 -12.24 -8.74 -24.65
C SER A 533 -12.74 -7.37 -24.18
N LYS A 534 -12.49 -6.32 -24.97
CA LYS A 534 -12.83 -4.94 -24.61
C LYS A 534 -13.90 -4.33 -25.53
N TRP A 535 -14.02 -4.83 -26.76
CA TRP A 535 -14.77 -4.15 -27.81
C TRP A 535 -15.80 -5.03 -28.54
N GLU A 536 -15.82 -6.33 -28.26
CA GLU A 536 -16.75 -7.27 -28.88
C GLU A 536 -17.63 -7.97 -27.82
N PRO A 537 -18.82 -7.43 -27.47
CA PRO A 537 -19.67 -7.96 -26.39
C PRO A 537 -20.15 -9.42 -26.63
N GLU A 538 -20.22 -9.87 -27.88
CA GLU A 538 -20.60 -11.24 -28.23
C GLU A 538 -19.41 -12.23 -28.24
N SER A 539 -18.21 -11.72 -28.09
CA SER A 539 -16.99 -12.53 -28.09
C SER A 539 -16.91 -13.48 -26.87
N PRO A 540 -16.38 -14.70 -27.03
CA PRO A 540 -16.05 -15.56 -25.90
C PRO A 540 -15.13 -14.87 -24.85
N TYR A 541 -14.26 -13.98 -25.29
CA TYR A 541 -13.39 -13.22 -24.41
C TYR A 541 -14.15 -12.24 -23.51
N TRP A 542 -15.23 -11.64 -24.01
CA TRP A 542 -16.09 -10.78 -23.21
C TRP A 542 -16.98 -11.57 -22.27
N THR A 543 -17.59 -12.66 -22.75
CA THR A 543 -18.64 -13.37 -22.01
C THR A 543 -18.11 -14.42 -21.03
N GLN A 544 -16.92 -14.98 -21.26
CA GLN A 544 -16.39 -16.14 -20.53
C GLN A 544 -15.19 -15.81 -19.64
N VAL A 545 -14.43 -14.73 -19.92
CA VAL A 545 -13.34 -14.30 -19.05
C VAL A 545 -13.91 -13.62 -17.81
N ARG A 546 -13.30 -13.87 -16.64
CA ARG A 546 -13.70 -13.29 -15.36
C ARG A 546 -12.53 -12.64 -14.68
N TYR A 547 -12.86 -11.76 -13.77
CA TYR A 547 -11.90 -11.10 -12.88
C TYR A 547 -12.21 -11.52 -11.44
N ILE A 548 -11.25 -12.14 -10.79
CA ILE A 548 -11.38 -12.69 -9.44
C ILE A 548 -10.27 -12.16 -8.52
N GLU A 549 -10.48 -12.23 -7.22
CA GLU A 549 -9.40 -11.98 -6.26
C GLU A 549 -8.39 -13.12 -6.30
N SER A 550 -7.12 -12.79 -6.47
CA SER A 550 -6.03 -13.77 -6.59
C SER A 550 -5.84 -14.57 -5.29
N GLN A 551 -5.58 -15.87 -5.45
CA GLN A 551 -5.24 -16.78 -4.37
C GLN A 551 -3.73 -17.11 -4.32
N LEU A 552 -2.89 -16.21 -4.81
CA LEU A 552 -1.43 -16.35 -4.75
C LEU A 552 -0.94 -16.50 -3.29
N PRO A 553 0.11 -17.30 -3.06
CA PRO A 553 0.79 -17.34 -1.77
C PRO A 553 1.27 -15.94 -1.32
N ASP A 554 1.21 -15.66 -0.02
CA ASP A 554 1.53 -14.33 0.54
C ASP A 554 2.90 -13.81 0.11
N HIS A 555 3.93 -14.66 0.03
CA HIS A 555 5.27 -14.25 -0.39
C HIS A 555 5.32 -13.81 -1.87
N ILE A 556 4.53 -14.44 -2.74
CA ILE A 556 4.41 -14.04 -4.15
C ILE A 556 3.64 -12.73 -4.27
N GLN A 557 2.52 -12.59 -3.53
CA GLN A 557 1.79 -11.32 -3.48
C GLN A 557 2.70 -10.17 -3.03
N GLN A 558 3.48 -10.40 -1.97
CA GLN A 558 4.42 -9.41 -1.46
C GLN A 558 5.51 -9.06 -2.49
N GLN A 559 6.06 -10.05 -3.20
CA GLN A 559 7.05 -9.84 -4.26
C GLN A 559 6.48 -8.98 -5.40
N LEU A 560 5.23 -9.23 -5.83
CA LEU A 560 4.57 -8.43 -6.86
C LEU A 560 4.32 -6.99 -6.41
N ILE A 561 3.88 -6.79 -5.16
CA ILE A 561 3.68 -5.47 -4.58
C ILE A 561 5.00 -4.71 -4.46
N GLU A 562 6.09 -5.36 -4.02
CA GLU A 562 7.42 -4.74 -3.92
C GLU A 562 7.98 -4.37 -5.29
N SER A 563 7.80 -5.24 -6.30
CA SER A 563 8.19 -4.95 -7.68
C SER A 563 7.40 -3.77 -8.24
N SER A 564 6.09 -3.74 -8.01
CA SER A 564 5.22 -2.63 -8.42
C SER A 564 5.59 -1.33 -7.72
N THR A 565 5.95 -1.38 -6.44
CA THR A 565 6.40 -0.19 -5.67
C THR A 565 7.69 0.39 -6.25
N ARG A 566 8.68 -0.44 -6.55
CA ARG A 566 9.94 0.01 -7.18
C ARG A 566 9.70 0.63 -8.56
N LEU A 567 8.81 0.02 -9.35
CA LEU A 567 8.43 0.54 -10.66
C LEU A 567 7.66 1.85 -10.53
N PHE A 568 6.72 1.97 -9.57
CA PHE A 568 5.97 3.18 -9.29
C PHE A 568 6.90 4.37 -9.02
N GLU A 569 7.87 4.18 -8.14
CA GLU A 569 8.88 5.19 -7.79
C GLU A 569 9.77 5.54 -8.99
N ARG A 570 10.32 4.53 -9.67
CA ARG A 570 11.29 4.73 -10.76
C ARG A 570 10.69 5.36 -11.99
N LEU A 571 9.44 5.05 -12.32
CA LEU A 571 8.70 5.62 -13.45
C LEU A 571 8.03 6.97 -13.12
N GLY A 572 8.08 7.41 -11.86
CA GLY A 572 7.49 8.67 -11.43
C GLY A 572 5.97 8.66 -11.44
N CYS A 573 5.35 7.51 -11.18
CA CYS A 573 3.90 7.43 -10.99
C CYS A 573 3.47 8.24 -9.76
N ARG A 574 2.25 8.75 -9.76
CA ARG A 574 1.69 9.58 -8.68
C ARG A 574 0.24 9.20 -8.43
N ASP A 575 -0.15 9.25 -7.16
CA ASP A 575 -1.51 9.11 -6.65
C ASP A 575 -2.10 7.70 -6.84
N TYR A 576 -1.99 7.11 -8.02
CA TYR A 576 -2.43 5.73 -8.30
C TYR A 576 -1.77 5.18 -9.58
N ALA A 577 -1.59 3.87 -9.66
CA ALA A 577 -1.12 3.18 -10.86
C ALA A 577 -1.51 1.69 -10.83
N ARG A 578 -1.52 1.03 -12.01
CA ARG A 578 -1.74 -0.41 -12.16
C ARG A 578 -0.59 -1.04 -12.93
N PHE A 579 -0.18 -2.21 -12.47
CA PHE A 579 0.89 -3.03 -13.01
C PHE A 579 0.30 -4.37 -13.42
N ASP A 580 0.39 -4.72 -14.69
CA ASP A 580 -0.14 -5.96 -15.21
C ASP A 580 1.01 -6.95 -15.41
N PHE A 581 0.85 -8.15 -14.84
CA PHE A 581 1.84 -9.24 -14.83
C PHE A 581 1.23 -10.51 -15.37
N ARG A 582 2.09 -11.44 -15.85
CA ARG A 582 1.66 -12.75 -16.27
C ARG A 582 2.70 -13.81 -15.98
N ALA A 583 2.26 -15.01 -15.62
CA ALA A 583 3.13 -16.13 -15.39
C ALA A 583 3.50 -16.83 -16.71
N ASP A 584 4.74 -17.33 -16.81
CA ASP A 584 5.14 -18.25 -17.87
C ASP A 584 4.74 -19.70 -17.55
N ALA A 585 5.09 -20.64 -18.43
CA ALA A 585 4.81 -22.07 -18.25
C ALA A 585 5.49 -22.70 -17.00
N ARG A 586 6.49 -22.05 -16.42
CA ARG A 586 7.21 -22.50 -15.23
C ARG A 586 6.69 -21.86 -13.96
N GLY A 587 5.72 -20.92 -14.08
CA GLY A 587 5.17 -20.15 -12.98
C GLY A 587 5.98 -18.88 -12.62
N GLU A 588 7.00 -18.50 -13.41
CA GLU A 588 7.69 -17.23 -13.25
C GLU A 588 6.78 -16.09 -13.69
N ILE A 589 6.53 -15.13 -12.79
CA ILE A 589 5.63 -14.01 -13.06
C ILE A 589 6.42 -12.84 -13.60
N LYS A 590 6.06 -12.38 -14.81
CA LYS A 590 6.76 -11.36 -15.58
C LYS A 590 5.87 -10.15 -15.81
N LEU A 591 6.46 -8.94 -15.81
CA LEU A 591 5.73 -7.69 -16.05
C LEU A 591 5.35 -7.58 -17.52
N LEU A 592 4.09 -7.25 -17.79
CA LEU A 592 3.57 -6.98 -19.14
C LEU A 592 3.56 -5.49 -19.48
N GLU A 593 3.01 -4.66 -18.58
CA GLU A 593 2.88 -3.22 -18.78
C GLU A 593 2.64 -2.47 -17.46
N VAL A 594 2.82 -1.16 -17.50
CA VAL A 594 2.51 -0.23 -16.40
C VAL A 594 1.54 0.82 -16.89
N ASN A 595 0.44 0.98 -16.17
CA ASN A 595 -0.60 1.96 -16.44
C ASN A 595 -0.53 3.06 -15.35
N PRO A 596 0.07 4.23 -15.64
CA PRO A 596 0.27 5.29 -14.64
C PRO A 596 -1.01 6.08 -14.34
N ASN A 597 -1.99 6.07 -15.26
CA ASN A 597 -3.36 6.53 -15.07
C ASN A 597 -4.32 5.41 -15.51
N PRO A 598 -4.48 4.35 -14.69
CA PRO A 598 -5.37 3.25 -15.07
C PRO A 598 -6.82 3.73 -15.16
N GLY A 599 -7.57 3.15 -16.11
CA GLY A 599 -8.97 3.50 -16.34
C GLY A 599 -9.79 3.56 -15.06
N TRP A 600 -10.56 4.62 -14.95
CA TRP A 600 -11.34 5.01 -13.77
C TRP A 600 -12.79 4.48 -13.78
N CYS A 601 -13.16 3.70 -14.78
CA CYS A 601 -14.53 3.19 -14.95
C CYS A 601 -15.01 2.41 -13.72
N TRP A 602 -16.29 2.54 -13.39
CA TRP A 602 -16.94 1.88 -12.25
C TRP A 602 -16.89 0.34 -12.32
N ASP A 603 -16.79 -0.23 -13.52
CA ASP A 603 -16.64 -1.66 -13.82
C ASP A 603 -15.22 -2.06 -14.23
N GLY A 604 -14.27 -1.11 -14.23
CA GLY A 604 -12.88 -1.34 -14.57
C GLY A 604 -12.10 -2.12 -13.49
N LYS A 605 -10.96 -2.68 -13.88
CA LYS A 605 -10.09 -3.49 -12.98
C LYS A 605 -9.81 -2.79 -11.65
N LEU A 606 -9.56 -1.47 -11.66
CA LEU A 606 -9.25 -0.71 -10.44
C LEU A 606 -10.41 -0.76 -9.42
N ASN A 607 -11.65 -0.54 -9.88
CA ASN A 607 -12.82 -0.59 -9.02
C ASN A 607 -13.17 -2.02 -8.58
N LEU A 608 -12.96 -3.02 -9.44
CA LEU A 608 -13.13 -4.43 -9.06
C LEU A 608 -12.18 -4.81 -7.93
N MET A 609 -10.90 -4.41 -8.02
CA MET A 609 -9.91 -4.64 -6.96
C MET A 609 -10.28 -3.94 -5.65
N ALA A 610 -10.82 -2.73 -5.73
CA ALA A 610 -11.36 -2.01 -4.57
C ALA A 610 -12.56 -2.77 -3.95
N GLY A 611 -13.43 -3.31 -4.80
CA GLY A 611 -14.61 -4.10 -4.41
C GLY A 611 -14.26 -5.38 -3.66
N PHE A 612 -13.15 -6.07 -3.96
CA PHE A 612 -12.70 -7.27 -3.25
C PHE A 612 -12.49 -7.03 -1.74
N GLN A 613 -12.18 -5.81 -1.32
CA GLN A 613 -12.09 -5.44 0.09
C GLN A 613 -13.32 -4.66 0.61
N GLY A 614 -14.44 -4.69 -0.14
CA GLY A 614 -15.69 -4.03 0.24
C GLY A 614 -15.71 -2.51 0.06
N MET A 615 -14.78 -1.94 -0.70
CA MET A 615 -14.72 -0.50 -0.97
C MET A 615 -15.69 -0.13 -2.08
N ARG A 616 -16.54 0.89 -1.84
CA ARG A 616 -17.44 1.43 -2.86
C ARG A 616 -16.70 2.33 -3.85
N TYR A 617 -17.29 2.52 -5.03
CA TYR A 617 -16.69 3.34 -6.09
C TYR A 617 -16.38 4.79 -5.64
N ALA A 618 -17.31 5.43 -4.95
CA ALA A 618 -17.09 6.76 -4.38
C ALA A 618 -15.91 6.81 -3.38
N GLU A 619 -15.71 5.75 -2.61
CA GLU A 619 -14.61 5.64 -1.64
C GLU A 619 -13.26 5.45 -2.36
N LEU A 620 -13.23 4.71 -3.48
CA LEU A 620 -12.06 4.58 -4.33
C LEU A 620 -11.65 5.95 -4.89
N LEU A 621 -12.60 6.69 -5.49
CA LEU A 621 -12.35 8.03 -6.03
C LEU A 621 -11.85 9.00 -4.93
N ALA A 622 -12.47 8.95 -3.74
CA ALA A 622 -12.03 9.74 -2.59
C ALA A 622 -10.59 9.43 -2.17
N GLN A 623 -10.15 8.17 -2.29
CA GLN A 623 -8.77 7.80 -1.94
C GLN A 623 -7.75 8.31 -2.96
N ILE A 624 -8.08 8.29 -4.24
CA ILE A 624 -7.23 8.86 -5.30
C ILE A 624 -7.10 10.38 -5.09
N LEU A 625 -8.22 11.06 -4.83
CA LEU A 625 -8.23 12.49 -4.51
C LEU A 625 -7.41 12.81 -3.27
N SER A 626 -7.60 12.04 -2.18
CA SER A 626 -6.82 12.22 -0.93
C SER A 626 -5.32 12.04 -1.15
N ALA A 627 -4.89 11.10 -1.98
CA ALA A 627 -3.48 10.91 -2.31
C ALA A 627 -2.88 12.17 -3.00
N ALA A 628 -3.62 12.75 -3.93
CA ALA A 628 -3.21 13.99 -4.59
C ALA A 628 -3.23 15.19 -3.63
N GLU A 629 -4.26 15.33 -2.79
CA GLU A 629 -4.35 16.40 -1.79
C GLU A 629 -3.19 16.38 -0.80
N GLU A 630 -2.83 15.19 -0.32
CA GLU A 630 -1.68 15.00 0.57
C GLU A 630 -0.38 15.38 -0.13
N ARG A 631 -0.15 14.92 -1.37
CA ARG A 631 1.04 15.24 -2.17
C ARG A 631 1.17 16.73 -2.45
N LEU A 632 0.08 17.40 -2.74
CA LEU A 632 0.02 18.81 -3.09
C LEU A 632 -0.09 19.75 -1.89
N GLY A 633 -0.34 19.22 -0.67
CA GLY A 633 -0.52 19.99 0.55
C GLY A 633 -1.77 20.91 0.50
N ILE A 634 -2.84 20.49 -0.17
CA ILE A 634 -4.03 21.32 -0.43
C ILE A 634 -4.66 21.83 0.88
N HIS A 635 -4.84 20.98 1.85
CA HIS A 635 -5.42 21.36 3.14
C HIS A 635 -4.57 22.40 3.89
N ALA A 636 -3.24 22.27 3.85
CA ALA A 636 -2.34 23.25 4.48
C ALA A 636 -2.43 24.63 3.80
N LYS A 637 -2.51 24.66 2.45
CA LYS A 637 -2.68 25.87 1.66
C LYS A 637 -4.03 26.56 1.94
N LEU A 638 -5.11 25.80 2.03
CA LEU A 638 -6.44 26.32 2.36
C LEU A 638 -6.50 26.91 3.77
N HIS A 639 -5.86 26.26 4.75
CA HIS A 639 -5.75 26.79 6.10
C HIS A 639 -4.93 28.08 6.15
N ALA A 640 -3.79 28.14 5.44
CA ALA A 640 -2.96 29.35 5.36
C ALA A 640 -3.70 30.50 4.70
N ALA A 641 -4.43 30.28 3.62
CA ALA A 641 -5.23 31.29 2.92
C ALA A 641 -6.37 31.82 3.80
N ALA A 642 -7.05 30.94 4.55
CA ALA A 642 -8.08 31.34 5.50
C ALA A 642 -7.53 32.20 6.64
N ALA A 643 -6.36 31.87 7.18
CA ALA A 643 -5.69 32.64 8.22
C ALA A 643 -5.26 34.04 7.71
N ALA A 644 -4.69 34.11 6.49
CA ALA A 644 -4.30 35.38 5.88
C ALA A 644 -5.51 36.30 5.61
N ALA A 645 -6.64 35.74 5.16
CA ALA A 645 -7.87 36.47 4.95
C ALA A 645 -8.45 37.05 6.26
N GLN A 646 -8.33 36.34 7.40
CA GLN A 646 -8.75 36.81 8.71
C GLN A 646 -7.87 37.97 9.22
N ILE A 647 -6.54 37.87 9.03
CA ILE A 647 -5.61 38.95 9.41
C ILE A 647 -5.90 40.22 8.60
N SER A 648 -6.14 40.09 7.28
CA SER A 648 -6.45 41.24 6.42
C SER A 648 -7.81 41.87 6.71
N SER A 649 -8.79 41.10 7.19
CA SER A 649 -10.10 41.66 7.64
C SER A 649 -10.01 42.37 8.96
N GLN A 650 -9.17 41.92 9.89
CA GLN A 650 -8.91 42.55 11.18
C GLN A 650 -8.07 43.86 11.07
N ALA A 651 -7.25 43.96 10.01
CA ALA A 651 -6.48 45.17 9.73
C ALA A 651 -7.28 46.27 9.03
N ARG A 652 -8.52 45.98 8.61
CA ARG A 652 -9.44 46.95 7.97
C ARG A 652 -10.57 47.42 8.88
N THR A 653 -10.67 46.88 10.08
CA THR A 653 -11.52 47.35 11.19
C THR A 653 -10.69 48.06 12.25
#